data_8f55b49e2482bbd049e6778ad0345e14
#
_entry.id   8f55b49e2482bbd049e6778ad0345e14
#
_cell.length_a   1.000
_cell.length_b   1.000
_cell.length_c   1.000
_cell.angle_alpha   90.00
_cell.angle_beta   90.00
_cell.angle_gamma   90.00
#
_symmetry.space_group_name_H-M   'P 1'
#
loop_
_entity.id
_entity.type
_entity.pdbx_description
1 polymer ?
#
loop_
_entity_poly.entity_id
_entity_poly.type
_entity_poly.pdbx_seq_one_letter_code
_entity_poly.pdbx_strand_id
1 'polypeptide(L)'
;MAEHAMESKLRPAVELYTVAICIAAAVLCVYSPWAVALSPEIGLAAALAYTLFGLIRLRQAWEVLRYRRNIRRLPRYELTSKQIPVSRTRLFMGRGFRWTRLHTQRLVEAQDPAVAHYVDQPTRYRLARELERRLEHAPFPLSTLAQVTAWNSAFNPLRPLPPVGGSSLLHGVEPDEMEVSLPLGERVGHTLVLGTTRVGKTRLAEVYITQDIHRIEHEVVIVFDPKGDADLLKRMYVEAKRTGREKEFYVFHLGWPEISARYNAVGRFGRISEVASRIAGQLSGEGNSAAFREFAWRFVNIIARALIELGRRPDYLQIQRHVVNIDALFIEYAQQFFSKTDPKAWEVIVQLEGKLTEKNIPRHMVGREKRVVAIEQYLAAKRVFDPVLDGLRSAVRYDRTYFDKIVASLLPLLEKLTTGKTAQLLAPNYTDLDDPRPIFDWIQIIRKRGIVYVGLDALTDSEVAAAVGNSMFADLVSVAGHIYKDGINHGLPASRSGSDKLPINLHADEFNELMGDEFIPLINKGGGAGIQVTAYTQTLSDIEARIGNRAKAGQVIGNFNTLQMLRVRETATAELLTQQLPKVNVLTRTLVSGATDTSDPEANTDFTSSSQDRVSSASVPLIEPAHIVSLPKGQMFSFHAGGQLWKVRMPLPKSSNDDAMPKDLQELTQRMRATYNEQAGQWWSTSGGGPTLDFDPDRVTPPRTSSAVDASVPAQEAP
;
A
#
# COMPACT_ATOMS: atom_id res chain seq x y z
N MET A 1 23.08 34.11 -18.29
CA MET A 1 21.98 35.10 -18.30
C MET A 1 21.40 35.10 -16.89
N ALA A 2 21.55 36.21 -16.17
CA ALA A 2 20.86 36.36 -14.89
C ALA A 2 19.35 36.37 -15.19
N GLU A 3 18.64 35.30 -14.85
CA GLU A 3 17.20 35.29 -14.84
C GLU A 3 16.76 36.44 -13.94
N HIS A 4 16.03 37.37 -14.49
CA HIS A 4 15.39 38.43 -13.75
C HIS A 4 14.32 37.81 -12.87
N ALA A 5 14.74 37.38 -11.68
CA ALA A 5 13.99 36.59 -10.73
C ALA A 5 12.80 37.32 -10.09
N MET A 6 12.40 38.48 -10.59
CA MET A 6 11.34 39.30 -10.02
C MET A 6 10.21 39.68 -10.97
N GLU A 7 10.06 38.97 -12.09
CA GLU A 7 8.80 39.10 -12.84
C GLU A 7 7.69 38.32 -12.14
N SER A 8 7.16 38.91 -11.08
CA SER A 8 5.95 38.41 -10.47
C SER A 8 4.80 38.42 -11.50
N LYS A 9 4.22 37.28 -11.76
CA LYS A 9 2.99 37.16 -12.58
C LYS A 9 1.76 37.72 -11.83
N LEU A 10 1.95 38.16 -10.56
CA LEU A 10 0.95 38.81 -9.72
C LEU A 10 1.03 40.34 -9.86
N ARG A 11 0.88 40.84 -11.10
CA ARG A 11 0.91 42.24 -11.47
C ARG A 11 -0.23 42.58 -12.43
N PRO A 12 -0.58 43.86 -12.65
CA PRO A 12 -1.55 44.23 -13.70
C PRO A 12 -1.12 43.68 -15.06
N ALA A 13 -2.08 43.14 -15.82
CA ALA A 13 -1.81 42.66 -17.16
C ALA A 13 -1.71 43.84 -18.14
N VAL A 14 -0.64 44.62 -18.00
CA VAL A 14 -0.41 45.87 -18.81
C VAL A 14 -0.33 45.57 -20.31
N GLU A 15 0.00 44.34 -20.67
CA GLU A 15 0.02 43.86 -22.05
C GLU A 15 -1.33 44.02 -22.73
N LEU A 16 -2.46 43.98 -22.00
CA LEU A 16 -3.80 44.19 -22.56
C LEU A 16 -3.98 45.62 -23.07
N TYR A 17 -3.37 46.61 -22.39
CA TYR A 17 -3.40 47.97 -22.92
C TYR A 17 -2.60 48.09 -24.20
N THR A 18 -1.46 47.41 -24.32
CA THR A 18 -0.67 47.34 -25.55
C THR A 18 -1.44 46.66 -26.66
N VAL A 19 -2.18 45.59 -26.37
CA VAL A 19 -3.05 44.91 -27.35
C VAL A 19 -4.14 45.88 -27.87
N ALA A 20 -4.79 46.62 -26.97
CA ALA A 20 -5.82 47.58 -27.36
C ALA A 20 -5.24 48.67 -28.27
N ILE A 21 -4.04 49.21 -27.93
CA ILE A 21 -3.35 50.19 -28.77
C ILE A 21 -2.97 49.61 -30.13
N CYS A 22 -2.47 48.36 -30.19
CA CYS A 22 -2.13 47.69 -31.43
C CYS A 22 -3.34 47.48 -32.33
N ILE A 23 -4.50 47.10 -31.75
CA ILE A 23 -5.74 46.95 -32.48
C ILE A 23 -6.18 48.30 -33.05
N ALA A 24 -6.19 49.36 -32.23
CA ALA A 24 -6.54 50.70 -32.69
C ALA A 24 -5.62 51.21 -33.81
N ALA A 25 -4.28 51.00 -33.65
CA ALA A 25 -3.31 51.34 -34.67
C ALA A 25 -3.48 50.56 -35.98
N ALA A 26 -3.73 49.26 -35.88
CA ALA A 26 -3.97 48.41 -37.04
C ALA A 26 -5.24 48.85 -37.81
N VAL A 27 -6.32 49.12 -37.06
CA VAL A 27 -7.58 49.65 -37.64
C VAL A 27 -7.34 50.99 -38.35
N LEU A 28 -6.62 51.93 -37.71
CA LEU A 28 -6.27 53.22 -38.27
C LEU A 28 -5.45 53.09 -39.55
N CYS A 29 -4.44 52.21 -39.57
CA CYS A 29 -3.60 51.95 -40.74
C CYS A 29 -4.38 51.35 -41.93
N VAL A 30 -5.44 50.59 -41.68
CA VAL A 30 -6.29 49.99 -42.72
C VAL A 30 -7.33 50.98 -43.25
N TYR A 31 -8.05 51.66 -42.34
CA TYR A 31 -9.19 52.53 -42.75
C TYR A 31 -8.76 53.94 -43.09
N SER A 32 -7.72 54.47 -42.49
CA SER A 32 -7.29 55.87 -42.67
C SER A 32 -5.77 55.99 -42.69
N PRO A 33 -5.03 55.33 -43.61
CA PRO A 33 -3.57 55.38 -43.67
C PRO A 33 -3.03 56.79 -43.88
N TRP A 34 -3.76 57.64 -44.57
CA TRP A 34 -3.44 59.05 -44.79
C TRP A 34 -3.38 59.84 -43.49
N ALA A 35 -4.14 59.48 -42.46
CA ALA A 35 -4.11 60.16 -41.14
C ALA A 35 -2.77 60.06 -40.45
N VAL A 36 -1.98 59.01 -40.75
CA VAL A 36 -0.64 58.78 -40.26
C VAL A 36 0.44 58.93 -41.35
N ALA A 37 0.09 59.62 -42.42
CA ALA A 37 0.94 59.94 -43.58
C ALA A 37 1.59 58.69 -44.24
N LEU A 38 0.85 57.58 -44.30
CA LEU A 38 1.29 56.33 -44.95
C LEU A 38 0.57 56.11 -46.28
N SER A 39 1.27 55.51 -47.26
CA SER A 39 0.61 54.98 -48.42
C SER A 39 -0.22 53.76 -48.09
N PRO A 40 -1.31 53.41 -48.85
CA PRO A 40 -2.15 52.26 -48.55
C PRO A 40 -1.39 50.92 -48.41
N GLU A 41 -0.35 50.73 -49.23
CA GLU A 41 0.46 49.50 -49.16
C GLU A 41 1.31 49.44 -47.91
N ILE A 42 1.94 50.56 -47.53
CA ILE A 42 2.73 50.66 -46.28
C ILE A 42 1.78 50.60 -45.07
N GLY A 43 0.56 51.19 -45.20
CA GLY A 43 -0.47 51.08 -44.16
C GLY A 43 -0.90 49.65 -43.91
N LEU A 44 -1.05 48.83 -44.95
CA LEU A 44 -1.41 47.42 -44.84
C LEU A 44 -0.26 46.64 -44.18
N ALA A 45 0.98 46.87 -44.56
CA ALA A 45 2.15 46.24 -43.94
C ALA A 45 2.31 46.62 -42.46
N ALA A 46 2.08 47.90 -42.12
CA ALA A 46 2.07 48.37 -40.73
C ALA A 46 0.92 47.74 -39.94
N ALA A 47 -0.26 47.63 -40.49
CA ALA A 47 -1.40 46.95 -39.82
C ALA A 47 -1.08 45.47 -39.53
N LEU A 48 -0.45 44.76 -40.49
CA LEU A 48 0.00 43.39 -40.26
C LEU A 48 1.03 43.31 -39.11
N ALA A 49 2.02 44.22 -39.10
CA ALA A 49 3.03 44.28 -38.04
C ALA A 49 2.40 44.54 -36.66
N TYR A 50 1.47 45.51 -36.55
CA TYR A 50 0.74 45.76 -35.30
C TYR A 50 -0.12 44.57 -34.88
N THR A 51 -0.75 43.87 -35.79
CA THR A 51 -1.55 42.68 -35.52
C THR A 51 -0.64 41.55 -34.95
N LEU A 52 0.50 41.26 -35.59
CA LEU A 52 1.44 40.28 -35.14
C LEU A 52 2.00 40.62 -33.74
N PHE A 53 2.39 41.87 -33.55
CA PHE A 53 2.87 42.34 -32.23
C PHE A 53 1.75 42.27 -31.19
N GLY A 54 0.53 42.64 -31.52
CA GLY A 54 -0.63 42.51 -30.66
C GLY A 54 -0.91 41.06 -30.24
N LEU A 55 -0.77 40.08 -31.16
CA LEU A 55 -0.92 38.67 -30.86
C LEU A 55 0.16 38.17 -29.87
N ILE A 56 1.41 38.60 -30.02
CA ILE A 56 2.50 38.26 -29.08
C ILE A 56 2.14 38.82 -27.70
N ARG A 57 1.72 40.09 -27.60
CA ARG A 57 1.30 40.72 -26.36
C ARG A 57 0.08 40.08 -25.74
N LEU A 58 -0.90 39.66 -26.54
CA LEU A 58 -2.08 38.92 -26.09
C LEU A 58 -1.67 37.58 -25.44
N ARG A 59 -0.72 36.84 -26.05
CA ARG A 59 -0.20 35.61 -25.49
C ARG A 59 0.43 35.86 -24.12
N GLN A 60 1.25 36.91 -23.97
CA GLN A 60 1.86 37.28 -22.68
C GLN A 60 0.81 37.65 -21.63
N ALA A 61 -0.19 38.44 -22.01
CA ALA A 61 -1.33 38.78 -21.15
C ALA A 61 -2.10 37.53 -20.70
N TRP A 62 -2.31 36.61 -21.63
CA TRP A 62 -2.99 35.35 -21.34
C TRP A 62 -2.26 34.49 -20.31
N GLU A 63 -0.93 34.45 -20.36
CA GLU A 63 -0.12 33.74 -19.34
C GLU A 63 -0.32 34.34 -17.93
N VAL A 64 -0.32 35.68 -17.80
CA VAL A 64 -0.58 36.37 -16.54
C VAL A 64 -2.00 36.09 -16.03
N LEU A 65 -3.00 36.20 -16.89
CA LEU A 65 -4.39 35.92 -16.53
C LEU A 65 -4.63 34.47 -16.18
N ARG A 66 -4.01 33.54 -16.91
CA ARG A 66 -4.07 32.10 -16.66
C ARG A 66 -3.46 31.75 -15.29
N TYR A 67 -2.29 32.35 -14.99
CA TYR A 67 -1.63 32.15 -13.70
C TYR A 67 -2.50 32.63 -12.52
N ARG A 68 -3.06 33.83 -12.59
CA ARG A 68 -3.96 34.36 -11.54
C ARG A 68 -5.22 33.52 -11.39
N ARG A 69 -5.81 33.08 -12.51
CA ARG A 69 -6.97 32.19 -12.49
C ARG A 69 -6.61 30.86 -11.81
N ASN A 70 -5.43 30.32 -12.10
CA ASN A 70 -4.98 29.05 -11.57
C ASN A 70 -4.73 29.12 -10.05
N ILE A 71 -4.12 30.19 -9.56
CA ILE A 71 -3.93 30.44 -8.14
C ILE A 71 -5.26 30.49 -7.38
N ARG A 72 -6.26 31.19 -7.94
CA ARG A 72 -7.57 31.34 -7.32
C ARG A 72 -8.43 30.08 -7.43
N ARG A 73 -8.29 29.35 -8.51
CA ARG A 73 -9.20 28.26 -8.84
C ARG A 73 -8.53 27.23 -9.73
N LEU A 74 -8.16 26.11 -9.15
CA LEU A 74 -7.71 24.95 -9.92
C LEU A 74 -8.86 24.38 -10.76
N PRO A 75 -8.61 24.00 -12.02
CA PRO A 75 -9.59 23.30 -12.82
C PRO A 75 -9.92 21.94 -12.18
N ARG A 76 -11.14 21.44 -12.37
CA ARG A 76 -11.49 20.09 -11.91
C ARG A 76 -10.70 19.06 -12.70
N TYR A 77 -10.14 18.08 -12.00
CA TYR A 77 -9.45 16.95 -12.61
C TYR A 77 -10.10 15.66 -12.14
N GLU A 78 -10.83 15.00 -13.01
CA GLU A 78 -11.61 13.81 -12.74
C GLU A 78 -11.37 12.78 -13.84
N LEU A 79 -11.17 11.53 -13.45
CA LEU A 79 -11.06 10.39 -14.36
C LEU A 79 -11.98 9.28 -13.89
N THR A 80 -12.58 8.58 -14.85
CA THR A 80 -13.17 7.25 -14.62
C THR A 80 -12.05 6.22 -14.53
N SER A 81 -12.28 5.06 -13.93
CA SER A 81 -11.29 4.00 -13.88
C SER A 81 -10.79 3.58 -15.27
N LYS A 82 -11.69 3.57 -16.28
CA LYS A 82 -11.35 3.28 -17.68
C LYS A 82 -10.39 4.30 -18.33
N GLN A 83 -10.32 5.51 -17.79
CA GLN A 83 -9.49 6.59 -18.32
C GLN A 83 -8.13 6.69 -17.63
N ILE A 84 -7.88 5.86 -16.61
CA ILE A 84 -6.57 5.82 -15.93
C ILE A 84 -5.53 5.31 -16.93
N PRO A 85 -4.46 6.09 -17.22
CA PRO A 85 -3.42 5.67 -18.12
C PRO A 85 -2.67 4.45 -17.55
N VAL A 86 -2.45 3.43 -18.38
CA VAL A 86 -1.67 2.24 -18.02
C VAL A 86 -0.43 2.17 -18.91
N SER A 87 0.75 2.11 -18.30
CA SER A 87 2.03 2.04 -18.99
C SER A 87 2.79 0.78 -18.61
N ARG A 88 3.56 0.23 -19.55
CA ARG A 88 4.45 -0.93 -19.31
C ARG A 88 5.67 -0.60 -18.45
N THR A 89 6.07 0.65 -18.38
CA THR A 89 7.33 1.07 -17.75
C THR A 89 7.14 2.06 -16.62
N ARG A 90 5.94 2.63 -16.47
CA ARG A 90 5.69 3.72 -15.52
C ARG A 90 4.36 3.53 -14.80
N LEU A 91 4.31 3.96 -13.54
CA LEU A 91 3.11 4.04 -12.72
C LEU A 91 2.60 5.48 -12.75
N PHE A 92 1.43 5.72 -13.31
CA PHE A 92 0.78 7.02 -13.34
C PHE A 92 0.29 7.41 -11.95
N MET A 93 0.60 8.65 -11.51
CA MET A 93 0.22 9.18 -10.21
C MET A 93 -0.83 10.30 -10.31
N GLY A 94 -0.84 11.02 -11.42
CA GLY A 94 -1.71 12.18 -11.61
C GLY A 94 -1.10 13.24 -12.52
N ARG A 95 -1.56 14.48 -12.37
CA ARG A 95 -0.99 15.65 -13.04
C ARG A 95 -0.27 16.54 -12.06
N GLY A 96 0.82 17.17 -12.48
CA GLY A 96 1.60 18.01 -11.62
C GLY A 96 2.87 18.52 -12.27
N PHE A 97 3.84 18.84 -11.43
CA PHE A 97 5.11 19.40 -11.86
C PHE A 97 6.21 19.10 -10.85
N ARG A 98 7.45 19.15 -11.30
CA ARG A 98 8.62 19.04 -10.42
C ARG A 98 8.77 20.33 -9.63
N TRP A 99 8.74 20.24 -8.29
CA TRP A 99 8.91 21.40 -7.41
C TRP A 99 10.38 21.84 -7.37
N THR A 100 10.61 23.12 -7.64
CA THR A 100 11.94 23.72 -7.68
C THR A 100 11.95 25.04 -6.91
N ARG A 101 13.11 25.67 -6.78
CA ARG A 101 13.28 27.02 -6.21
C ARG A 101 12.27 28.03 -6.78
N LEU A 102 11.98 27.96 -8.08
CA LEU A 102 11.03 28.87 -8.73
C LEU A 102 9.63 28.80 -8.10
N HIS A 103 9.18 27.60 -7.76
CA HIS A 103 7.85 27.41 -7.17
C HIS A 103 7.80 27.89 -5.72
N THR A 104 8.90 27.72 -4.96
CA THR A 104 9.05 28.31 -3.62
C THR A 104 9.04 29.82 -3.70
N GLN A 105 9.77 30.43 -4.65
CA GLN A 105 9.74 31.87 -4.90
C GLN A 105 8.31 32.37 -5.19
N ARG A 106 7.61 31.73 -6.13
CA ARG A 106 6.23 32.08 -6.49
C ARG A 106 5.26 31.93 -5.32
N LEU A 107 5.50 30.95 -4.45
CA LEU A 107 4.68 30.73 -3.27
C LEU A 107 4.88 31.86 -2.24
N VAL A 108 6.11 32.26 -1.98
CA VAL A 108 6.44 33.40 -1.11
C VAL A 108 5.84 34.69 -1.67
N GLU A 109 5.97 34.96 -2.96
CA GLU A 109 5.34 36.11 -3.62
C GLU A 109 3.80 36.09 -3.50
N ALA A 110 3.17 34.92 -3.62
CA ALA A 110 1.72 34.79 -3.51
C ALA A 110 1.20 34.98 -2.07
N GLN A 111 2.05 34.85 -1.08
CA GLN A 111 1.74 35.10 0.34
C GLN A 111 1.95 36.56 0.76
N ASP A 112 2.54 37.38 -0.10
CA ASP A 112 2.74 38.83 0.20
C ASP A 112 1.37 39.53 0.30
N PRO A 113 1.09 40.25 1.42
CA PRO A 113 -0.14 41.00 1.59
C PRO A 113 -0.42 42.03 0.47
N ALA A 114 0.61 42.59 -0.16
CA ALA A 114 0.48 43.55 -1.24
C ALA A 114 -0.24 42.97 -2.47
N VAL A 115 -0.14 41.65 -2.72
CA VAL A 115 -0.74 40.99 -3.84
C VAL A 115 -2.02 40.20 -3.50
N ALA A 116 -2.50 40.31 -2.26
CA ALA A 116 -3.68 39.57 -1.79
C ALA A 116 -4.90 39.72 -2.68
N HIS A 117 -5.09 40.92 -3.29
CA HIS A 117 -6.19 41.20 -4.21
C HIS A 117 -6.13 40.36 -5.52
N TYR A 118 -4.96 39.84 -5.90
CA TYR A 118 -4.81 38.91 -7.04
C TYR A 118 -5.01 37.45 -6.64
N VAL A 119 -4.78 37.10 -5.36
CA VAL A 119 -4.82 35.75 -4.82
C VAL A 119 -6.20 35.41 -4.25
N ASP A 120 -6.77 36.36 -3.50
CA ASP A 120 -8.06 36.18 -2.85
C ASP A 120 -9.22 36.04 -3.81
N GLN A 121 -10.26 35.37 -3.32
CA GLN A 121 -11.50 35.24 -4.10
C GLN A 121 -12.17 36.59 -4.31
N PRO A 122 -12.62 36.90 -5.56
CA PRO A 122 -13.27 38.15 -5.87
C PRO A 122 -14.49 38.41 -4.98
N THR A 123 -14.76 39.68 -4.67
CA THR A 123 -15.91 40.09 -3.85
C THR A 123 -17.24 39.52 -4.37
N ARG A 124 -17.44 39.50 -5.70
CA ARG A 124 -18.62 38.88 -6.36
C ARG A 124 -18.79 37.41 -6.01
N TYR A 125 -17.70 36.65 -5.90
CA TYR A 125 -17.74 35.24 -5.52
C TYR A 125 -18.15 35.10 -4.06
N ARG A 126 -17.59 35.89 -3.15
CA ARG A 126 -17.93 35.89 -1.72
C ARG A 126 -19.40 36.25 -1.52
N LEU A 127 -19.89 37.27 -2.22
CA LEU A 127 -21.31 37.67 -2.19
C LEU A 127 -22.23 36.57 -2.72
N ALA A 128 -21.85 35.85 -3.77
CA ALA A 128 -22.64 34.73 -4.28
C ALA A 128 -22.74 33.59 -3.26
N ARG A 129 -21.66 33.24 -2.58
CA ARG A 129 -21.67 32.21 -1.49
C ARG A 129 -22.50 32.66 -0.29
N GLU A 130 -22.44 33.95 0.06
CA GLU A 130 -23.26 34.50 1.12
C GLU A 130 -24.76 34.51 0.73
N LEU A 131 -25.07 34.87 -0.50
CA LEU A 131 -26.44 34.79 -1.03
C LEU A 131 -26.99 33.38 -1.01
N GLU A 132 -26.20 32.40 -1.43
CA GLU A 132 -26.60 30.98 -1.38
C GLU A 132 -26.91 30.52 0.04
N ARG A 133 -26.07 30.85 1.00
CA ARG A 133 -26.27 30.51 2.40
C ARG A 133 -27.56 31.15 2.95
N ARG A 134 -27.85 32.41 2.59
CA ARG A 134 -29.06 33.09 3.05
C ARG A 134 -30.32 32.55 2.40
N LEU A 135 -30.24 32.10 1.15
CA LEU A 135 -31.39 31.65 0.36
C LEU A 135 -31.55 30.11 0.36
N GLU A 136 -30.74 29.37 1.12
CA GLU A 136 -30.76 27.91 1.16
C GLU A 136 -32.16 27.35 1.53
N HIS A 137 -32.86 28.04 2.45
CA HIS A 137 -34.18 27.67 2.92
C HIS A 137 -35.30 28.61 2.43
N ALA A 138 -34.99 29.49 1.46
CA ALA A 138 -35.98 30.42 0.96
C ALA A 138 -37.01 29.73 0.05
N PRO A 139 -38.29 30.17 0.06
CA PRO A 139 -39.32 29.64 -0.86
C PRO A 139 -39.03 30.03 -2.31
N PHE A 140 -39.63 29.25 -3.23
CA PHE A 140 -39.62 29.60 -4.65
C PHE A 140 -40.24 31.00 -4.86
N PRO A 141 -39.68 31.90 -5.73
CA PRO A 141 -38.56 31.65 -6.64
C PRO A 141 -37.16 31.98 -6.14
N LEU A 142 -37.00 32.47 -4.90
CA LEU A 142 -35.72 32.91 -4.39
C LEU A 142 -34.67 31.78 -4.27
N SER A 143 -35.10 30.56 -3.99
CA SER A 143 -34.24 29.38 -3.99
C SER A 143 -33.59 29.07 -5.33
N THR A 144 -34.25 29.46 -6.47
CA THR A 144 -33.69 29.24 -7.83
C THR A 144 -32.45 30.11 -8.08
N LEU A 145 -32.36 31.30 -7.48
CA LEU A 145 -31.17 32.14 -7.54
C LEU A 145 -29.98 31.47 -6.90
N ALA A 146 -30.18 30.85 -5.75
CA ALA A 146 -29.11 30.08 -5.07
C ALA A 146 -28.69 28.88 -5.94
N GLN A 147 -29.62 28.18 -6.57
CA GLN A 147 -29.32 27.03 -7.45
C GLN A 147 -28.55 27.47 -8.71
N VAL A 148 -28.88 28.61 -9.33
CA VAL A 148 -28.17 29.14 -10.49
C VAL A 148 -26.73 29.54 -10.15
N THR A 149 -26.49 30.20 -9.01
CA THR A 149 -25.14 30.58 -8.59
C THR A 149 -24.34 29.36 -8.16
N ALA A 150 -24.99 28.35 -7.56
CA ALA A 150 -24.40 27.06 -7.18
C ALA A 150 -24.19 26.10 -8.34
N TRP A 151 -24.76 26.39 -9.51
CA TRP A 151 -24.69 25.48 -10.66
C TRP A 151 -23.25 25.15 -11.06
N ASN A 152 -22.92 23.86 -11.05
CA ASN A 152 -21.58 23.35 -11.31
C ASN A 152 -21.29 23.20 -12.82
N SER A 153 -21.30 24.31 -13.56
CA SER A 153 -21.00 24.36 -14.99
C SER A 153 -19.72 25.15 -15.30
N ALA A 154 -19.04 24.78 -16.37
CA ALA A 154 -17.88 25.54 -16.88
C ALA A 154 -18.24 26.97 -17.27
N PHE A 155 -19.49 27.20 -17.66
CA PHE A 155 -20.02 28.52 -18.08
C PHE A 155 -20.41 29.40 -16.89
N ASN A 156 -20.51 28.84 -15.66
CA ASN A 156 -20.85 29.63 -14.48
C ASN A 156 -19.62 30.36 -13.93
N PRO A 157 -19.48 31.67 -14.01
CA PRO A 157 -18.34 32.43 -13.46
C PRO A 157 -18.32 32.42 -11.93
N LEU A 158 -19.46 32.15 -11.29
CA LEU A 158 -19.65 32.05 -9.84
C LEU A 158 -19.65 30.61 -9.33
N ARG A 159 -19.30 29.66 -10.19
CA ARG A 159 -19.25 28.23 -9.86
C ARG A 159 -18.54 27.98 -8.52
N PRO A 160 -19.10 27.15 -7.62
CA PRO A 160 -18.47 26.78 -6.36
C PRO A 160 -17.08 26.18 -6.54
N LEU A 161 -16.17 26.45 -5.61
CA LEU A 161 -14.89 25.72 -5.56
C LEU A 161 -15.14 24.26 -5.20
N PRO A 162 -14.30 23.34 -5.69
CA PRO A 162 -14.37 21.95 -5.26
C PRO A 162 -14.23 21.87 -3.73
N PRO A 163 -14.96 20.97 -3.04
CA PRO A 163 -14.89 20.83 -1.56
C PRO A 163 -13.62 20.07 -1.13
N VAL A 164 -12.46 20.50 -1.61
CA VAL A 164 -11.18 19.87 -1.32
C VAL A 164 -10.48 20.48 -0.11
N GLY A 165 -10.84 21.71 0.26
CA GLY A 165 -10.20 22.48 1.34
C GLY A 165 -8.71 22.71 1.09
N GLY A 166 -8.02 23.28 2.08
CA GLY A 166 -6.60 23.56 1.99
C GLY A 166 -6.25 24.76 1.12
N SER A 167 -4.94 25.00 0.92
CA SER A 167 -4.43 26.13 0.14
C SER A 167 -4.32 25.77 -1.35
N SER A 168 -5.07 26.49 -2.19
CA SER A 168 -4.97 26.34 -3.65
C SER A 168 -3.63 26.83 -4.20
N LEU A 169 -2.91 27.67 -3.46
CA LEU A 169 -1.63 28.23 -3.86
C LEU A 169 -0.60 27.15 -4.15
N LEU A 170 -0.53 26.12 -3.29
CA LEU A 170 0.47 25.04 -3.40
C LEU A 170 0.50 24.33 -4.75
N HIS A 171 -0.59 24.33 -5.48
CA HIS A 171 -0.61 23.77 -6.83
C HIS A 171 -0.75 24.87 -7.89
N GLY A 172 -1.40 25.98 -7.51
CA GLY A 172 -1.68 27.09 -8.39
C GLY A 172 -0.44 27.87 -8.87
N VAL A 173 0.69 27.77 -8.16
CA VAL A 173 1.95 28.44 -8.52
C VAL A 173 2.53 27.97 -9.85
N GLU A 174 2.07 26.82 -10.39
CA GLU A 174 2.46 26.35 -11.71
C GLU A 174 1.22 26.10 -12.58
N PRO A 175 1.03 26.91 -13.65
CA PRO A 175 -0.09 26.74 -14.56
C PRO A 175 0.08 25.59 -15.55
N ASP A 176 1.32 25.13 -15.77
CA ASP A 176 1.66 24.11 -16.77
C ASP A 176 1.88 22.76 -16.09
N GLU A 177 0.78 22.01 -15.97
CA GLU A 177 0.80 20.65 -15.43
C GLU A 177 1.17 19.64 -16.52
N MET A 178 2.01 18.66 -16.15
CA MET A 178 2.29 17.48 -16.95
C MET A 178 1.77 16.21 -16.27
N GLU A 179 1.75 15.10 -16.98
CA GLU A 179 1.51 13.80 -16.38
C GLU A 179 2.73 13.40 -15.55
N VAL A 180 2.47 13.06 -14.28
CA VAL A 180 3.51 12.62 -13.34
C VAL A 180 3.37 11.13 -13.14
N SER A 181 4.47 10.43 -13.35
CA SER A 181 4.55 8.98 -13.23
C SER A 181 5.86 8.55 -12.61
N LEU A 182 5.82 7.45 -11.84
CA LEU A 182 6.97 6.80 -11.23
C LEU A 182 7.48 5.69 -12.16
N PRO A 183 8.77 5.60 -12.49
CA PRO A 183 9.32 4.44 -13.17
C PRO A 183 9.08 3.16 -12.37
N LEU A 184 8.66 2.07 -13.02
CA LEU A 184 8.34 0.80 -12.31
C LEU A 184 9.56 0.22 -11.59
N GLY A 185 10.77 0.43 -12.12
CA GLY A 185 12.01 0.01 -11.45
C GLY A 185 12.22 0.63 -10.07
N GLU A 186 11.69 1.84 -9.83
CA GLU A 186 11.77 2.50 -8.53
C GLU A 186 10.89 1.83 -7.46
N ARG A 187 9.84 1.10 -7.87
CA ARG A 187 8.92 0.43 -6.93
C ARG A 187 9.57 -0.69 -6.13
N VAL A 188 10.66 -1.28 -6.65
CA VAL A 188 11.44 -2.30 -5.92
C VAL A 188 11.99 -1.75 -4.60
N GLY A 189 12.25 -0.45 -4.53
CA GLY A 189 12.64 0.26 -3.32
C GLY A 189 11.48 0.65 -2.41
N HIS A 190 10.30 0.09 -2.62
CA HIS A 190 9.07 0.31 -1.84
C HIS A 190 8.57 1.77 -1.80
N THR A 191 7.29 1.93 -1.54
CA THR A 191 6.62 3.24 -1.50
C THR A 191 5.86 3.40 -0.19
N LEU A 192 6.13 4.49 0.54
CA LEU A 192 5.38 4.88 1.72
C LEU A 192 4.44 6.04 1.37
N VAL A 193 3.16 5.86 1.68
CA VAL A 193 2.10 6.86 1.47
C VAL A 193 1.56 7.31 2.82
N LEU A 194 1.77 8.58 3.15
CA LEU A 194 1.32 9.21 4.40
C LEU A 194 0.18 10.18 4.15
N GLY A 195 -0.81 10.19 5.03
CA GLY A 195 -1.92 11.16 4.95
C GLY A 195 -3.04 10.85 5.93
N THR A 196 -3.68 11.88 6.46
CA THR A 196 -4.81 11.73 7.37
C THR A 196 -6.03 11.05 6.71
N THR A 197 -7.06 10.77 7.48
CA THR A 197 -8.31 10.21 6.96
C THR A 197 -8.98 11.13 5.94
N ARG A 198 -9.63 10.57 4.92
CA ARG A 198 -10.41 11.27 3.88
C ARG A 198 -9.63 12.30 3.06
N VAL A 199 -8.32 12.18 2.95
CA VAL A 199 -7.48 13.06 2.09
C VAL A 199 -7.23 12.48 0.70
N GLY A 200 -7.59 11.21 0.48
CA GLY A 200 -7.49 10.54 -0.83
C GLY A 200 -6.51 9.37 -0.88
N LYS A 201 -6.07 8.79 0.27
CA LYS A 201 -5.21 7.59 0.29
C LYS A 201 -5.82 6.43 -0.49
N THR A 202 -7.05 6.04 -0.15
CA THR A 202 -7.78 4.94 -0.82
C THR A 202 -7.96 5.22 -2.32
N ARG A 203 -8.19 6.50 -2.71
CA ARG A 203 -8.26 6.86 -4.14
C ARG A 203 -6.92 6.68 -4.84
N LEU A 204 -5.81 7.01 -4.19
CA LEU A 204 -4.47 6.77 -4.73
C LEU A 204 -4.21 5.27 -4.88
N ALA A 205 -4.56 4.48 -3.85
CA ALA A 205 -4.48 3.03 -3.89
C ALA A 205 -5.30 2.46 -5.05
N GLU A 206 -6.55 2.90 -5.23
CA GLU A 206 -7.40 2.51 -6.35
C GLU A 206 -6.76 2.81 -7.71
N VAL A 207 -6.14 3.99 -7.88
CA VAL A 207 -5.45 4.36 -9.12
C VAL A 207 -4.26 3.43 -9.39
N TYR A 208 -3.49 3.05 -8.37
CA TYR A 208 -2.34 2.16 -8.52
C TYR A 208 -2.77 0.73 -8.78
N ILE A 209 -3.68 0.20 -7.97
CA ILE A 209 -4.20 -1.16 -8.09
C ILE A 209 -4.86 -1.37 -9.46
N THR A 210 -5.65 -0.41 -9.94
CA THR A 210 -6.25 -0.46 -11.28
C THR A 210 -5.17 -0.63 -12.35
N GLN A 211 -4.09 0.14 -12.29
CA GLN A 211 -3.00 0.02 -13.25
C GLN A 211 -2.29 -1.34 -13.16
N ASP A 212 -2.02 -1.82 -11.94
CA ASP A 212 -1.35 -3.09 -11.71
C ASP A 212 -2.18 -4.28 -12.23
N ILE A 213 -3.51 -4.23 -12.08
CA ILE A 213 -4.44 -5.23 -12.64
C ILE A 213 -4.43 -5.19 -14.18
N HIS A 214 -4.38 -4.00 -14.76
CA HIS A 214 -4.48 -3.78 -16.22
C HIS A 214 -3.16 -3.96 -16.97
N ARG A 215 -2.02 -4.20 -16.31
CA ARG A 215 -0.76 -4.40 -17.04
C ARG A 215 -0.81 -5.65 -17.88
N ILE A 216 -0.35 -5.52 -19.10
CA ILE A 216 -0.38 -6.60 -20.13
C ILE A 216 0.42 -7.83 -19.69
N GLU A 217 1.45 -7.64 -18.90
CA GLU A 217 2.32 -8.72 -18.42
C GLU A 217 1.71 -9.52 -17.27
N HIS A 218 0.49 -9.16 -16.83
CA HIS A 218 -0.24 -9.78 -15.74
C HIS A 218 0.65 -9.91 -14.48
N GLU A 219 0.88 -8.82 -13.82
CA GLU A 219 1.61 -8.80 -12.54
C GLU A 219 0.77 -9.40 -11.41
N VAL A 220 1.42 -9.89 -10.38
CA VAL A 220 0.73 -10.31 -9.15
C VAL A 220 0.29 -9.08 -8.38
N VAL A 221 -0.97 -9.06 -7.94
CA VAL A 221 -1.52 -7.95 -7.15
C VAL A 221 -2.09 -8.49 -5.85
N ILE A 222 -1.53 -8.06 -4.73
CA ILE A 222 -1.97 -8.44 -3.39
C ILE A 222 -2.37 -7.18 -2.63
N VAL A 223 -3.59 -7.14 -2.12
CA VAL A 223 -4.11 -6.00 -1.37
C VAL A 223 -4.51 -6.47 0.02
N PHE A 224 -3.88 -5.91 1.05
CA PHE A 224 -4.29 -6.09 2.44
C PHE A 224 -5.07 -4.84 2.87
N ASP A 225 -6.28 -5.07 3.31
CA ASP A 225 -7.18 -4.03 3.82
C ASP A 225 -7.73 -4.44 5.19
N PRO A 226 -7.17 -3.94 6.29
CA PRO A 226 -7.64 -4.26 7.62
C PRO A 226 -9.10 -3.89 7.86
N LYS A 227 -9.62 -2.86 7.20
CA LYS A 227 -11.01 -2.42 7.36
C LYS A 227 -12.00 -3.22 6.55
N GLY A 228 -11.56 -3.82 5.44
CA GLY A 228 -12.43 -4.54 4.54
C GLY A 228 -13.36 -3.63 3.73
N ASP A 229 -12.80 -2.64 3.00
CA ASP A 229 -13.57 -1.68 2.19
C ASP A 229 -14.27 -2.37 1.01
N ALA A 230 -15.59 -2.44 1.12
CA ALA A 230 -16.44 -3.05 0.09
C ALA A 230 -16.34 -2.38 -1.28
N ASP A 231 -16.11 -1.06 -1.32
CA ASP A 231 -16.02 -0.33 -2.59
C ASP A 231 -14.69 -0.61 -3.30
N LEU A 232 -13.60 -0.74 -2.56
CA LEU A 232 -12.31 -1.17 -3.11
C LEU A 232 -12.39 -2.60 -3.64
N LEU A 233 -12.99 -3.52 -2.88
CA LEU A 233 -13.20 -4.90 -3.29
C LEU A 233 -14.01 -5.00 -4.59
N LYS A 234 -15.17 -4.32 -4.65
CA LYS A 234 -16.00 -4.28 -5.86
C LYS A 234 -15.23 -3.71 -7.05
N ARG A 235 -14.43 -2.65 -6.84
CA ARG A 235 -13.61 -2.04 -7.88
C ARG A 235 -12.57 -3.04 -8.42
N MET A 236 -11.83 -3.69 -7.55
CA MET A 236 -10.83 -4.69 -7.95
C MET A 236 -11.45 -5.83 -8.77
N TYR A 237 -12.62 -6.33 -8.36
CA TYR A 237 -13.35 -7.37 -9.11
C TYR A 237 -13.71 -6.90 -10.51
N VAL A 238 -14.24 -5.68 -10.64
CA VAL A 238 -14.62 -5.12 -11.96
C VAL A 238 -13.40 -4.95 -12.86
N GLU A 239 -12.29 -4.46 -12.33
CA GLU A 239 -11.07 -4.29 -13.13
C GLU A 239 -10.47 -5.65 -13.51
N ALA A 240 -10.50 -6.65 -12.63
CA ALA A 240 -10.11 -8.02 -12.96
C ALA A 240 -10.99 -8.61 -14.07
N LYS A 241 -12.31 -8.40 -14.01
CA LYS A 241 -13.23 -8.84 -15.06
C LYS A 241 -12.97 -8.17 -16.40
N ARG A 242 -12.69 -6.86 -16.41
CA ARG A 242 -12.38 -6.10 -17.63
C ARG A 242 -11.12 -6.58 -18.34
N THR A 243 -10.17 -7.08 -17.58
CA THR A 243 -8.91 -7.63 -18.11
C THR A 243 -8.99 -9.14 -18.42
N GLY A 244 -10.16 -9.75 -18.23
CA GLY A 244 -10.32 -11.21 -18.42
C GLY A 244 -9.65 -12.05 -17.33
N ARG A 245 -9.27 -11.44 -16.20
CA ARG A 245 -8.57 -12.09 -15.07
C ARG A 245 -9.53 -12.46 -13.92
N GLU A 246 -10.82 -12.61 -14.20
CA GLU A 246 -11.83 -12.94 -13.20
C GLU A 246 -11.53 -14.30 -12.51
N LYS A 247 -10.99 -15.25 -13.26
CA LYS A 247 -10.59 -16.57 -12.74
C LYS A 247 -9.32 -16.54 -11.88
N GLU A 248 -8.53 -15.48 -11.98
CA GLU A 248 -7.32 -15.26 -11.18
C GLU A 248 -7.57 -14.37 -9.97
N PHE A 249 -8.82 -13.94 -9.76
CA PHE A 249 -9.23 -13.05 -8.67
C PHE A 249 -9.69 -13.87 -7.46
N TYR A 250 -9.00 -13.68 -6.34
CA TYR A 250 -9.26 -14.35 -5.07
C TYR A 250 -9.65 -13.31 -4.01
N VAL A 251 -10.66 -13.64 -3.23
CA VAL A 251 -11.06 -12.83 -2.08
C VAL A 251 -10.86 -13.66 -0.82
N PHE A 252 -10.19 -13.09 0.17
CA PHE A 252 -10.18 -13.58 1.54
C PHE A 252 -10.72 -12.47 2.43
N HIS A 253 -11.86 -12.67 3.08
CA HIS A 253 -12.50 -11.65 3.90
C HIS A 253 -13.13 -12.26 5.13
N LEU A 254 -12.65 -11.88 6.34
CA LEU A 254 -13.13 -12.48 7.60
C LEU A 254 -14.61 -12.18 7.86
N GLY A 255 -15.08 -10.97 7.54
CA GLY A 255 -16.50 -10.60 7.68
C GLY A 255 -17.43 -11.21 6.63
N TRP A 256 -16.87 -11.76 5.52
CA TRP A 256 -17.66 -12.30 4.38
C TRP A 256 -17.14 -13.66 3.94
N PRO A 257 -17.23 -14.65 4.81
CA PRO A 257 -16.70 -15.99 4.56
C PRO A 257 -17.34 -16.69 3.35
N GLU A 258 -18.52 -16.26 2.91
CA GLU A 258 -19.26 -16.87 1.82
C GLU A 258 -18.66 -16.62 0.43
N ILE A 259 -17.92 -15.52 0.25
CA ILE A 259 -17.17 -15.19 -0.97
C ILE A 259 -15.69 -15.49 -0.85
N SER A 260 -15.25 -15.86 0.35
CA SER A 260 -13.85 -15.99 0.67
C SER A 260 -13.27 -17.30 0.20
N ALA A 261 -12.16 -17.23 -0.47
CA ALA A 261 -11.27 -18.37 -0.65
C ALA A 261 -10.71 -18.80 0.72
N ARG A 262 -10.39 -20.08 0.85
CA ARG A 262 -9.85 -20.66 2.09
C ARG A 262 -8.33 -20.60 2.09
N TYR A 263 -7.75 -20.38 3.25
CA TYR A 263 -6.30 -20.20 3.39
C TYR A 263 -5.77 -20.85 4.67
N ASN A 264 -4.72 -21.66 4.58
CA ASN A 264 -4.06 -22.24 5.74
C ASN A 264 -2.70 -21.56 5.96
N ALA A 265 -2.65 -20.63 6.88
CA ALA A 265 -1.46 -19.83 7.18
C ALA A 265 -0.27 -20.65 7.73
N VAL A 266 -0.52 -21.82 8.27
CA VAL A 266 0.51 -22.69 8.89
C VAL A 266 0.72 -24.00 8.15
N GLY A 267 -0.06 -24.25 7.09
CA GLY A 267 -0.02 -25.48 6.32
C GLY A 267 1.13 -25.61 5.32
N ARG A 268 1.84 -24.49 5.06
CA ARG A 268 3.01 -24.44 4.18
C ARG A 268 4.17 -23.80 4.90
N PHE A 269 5.35 -24.37 4.81
CA PHE A 269 6.55 -23.89 5.48
C PHE A 269 7.79 -24.43 4.76
N GLY A 270 8.86 -23.67 4.79
CA GLY A 270 10.18 -24.13 4.36
C GLY A 270 10.88 -24.95 5.46
N ARG A 271 10.63 -24.58 6.70
CA ARG A 271 11.10 -25.31 7.89
C ARG A 271 9.93 -25.51 8.85
N ILE A 272 9.84 -26.68 9.46
CA ILE A 272 8.77 -27.01 10.42
C ILE A 272 8.67 -25.98 11.56
N SER A 273 9.81 -25.45 12.00
CA SER A 273 9.87 -24.40 13.03
C SER A 273 9.12 -23.12 12.69
N GLU A 274 8.87 -22.84 11.41
CA GLU A 274 8.09 -21.67 10.98
C GLU A 274 6.63 -21.76 11.44
N VAL A 275 6.06 -22.97 11.50
CA VAL A 275 4.71 -23.20 12.02
C VAL A 275 4.58 -22.66 13.45
N ALA A 276 5.54 -23.01 14.29
CA ALA A 276 5.58 -22.55 15.68
C ALA A 276 5.83 -21.03 15.78
N SER A 277 6.70 -20.49 14.93
CA SER A 277 7.00 -19.05 14.90
C SER A 277 5.78 -18.22 14.48
N ARG A 278 5.02 -18.68 13.50
CA ARG A 278 3.79 -18.00 13.01
C ARG A 278 2.69 -17.95 14.07
N ILE A 279 2.60 -18.94 14.94
CA ILE A 279 1.60 -18.98 16.02
C ILE A 279 2.12 -18.26 17.27
N ALA A 280 3.28 -18.66 17.78
CA ALA A 280 3.82 -18.10 19.01
C ALA A 280 4.25 -16.62 18.84
N GLY A 281 4.62 -16.21 17.63
CA GLY A 281 4.93 -14.82 17.30
C GLY A 281 3.76 -13.84 17.51
N GLN A 282 2.53 -14.34 17.59
CA GLN A 282 1.35 -13.53 17.90
C GLN A 282 1.20 -13.23 19.41
N LEU A 283 1.92 -13.96 20.25
CA LEU A 283 1.89 -13.76 21.70
C LEU A 283 2.83 -12.61 22.09
N SER A 284 2.46 -11.87 23.14
CA SER A 284 3.29 -10.79 23.66
C SER A 284 4.70 -11.29 24.02
N GLY A 285 5.72 -10.59 23.55
CA GLY A 285 7.14 -10.88 23.80
C GLY A 285 7.80 -9.95 24.81
N GLU A 286 7.02 -9.14 25.57
CA GLU A 286 7.55 -8.16 26.50
C GLU A 286 7.62 -8.67 27.95
N GLY A 287 8.70 -8.35 28.63
CA GLY A 287 8.90 -8.69 30.04
C GLY A 287 8.82 -10.19 30.33
N ASN A 288 8.06 -10.57 31.36
CA ASN A 288 7.87 -11.97 31.75
C ASN A 288 7.10 -12.79 30.71
N SER A 289 6.37 -12.16 29.79
CA SER A 289 5.62 -12.84 28.73
C SER A 289 6.54 -13.48 27.67
N ALA A 290 7.79 -13.00 27.54
CA ALA A 290 8.76 -13.56 26.61
C ALA A 290 9.05 -15.04 26.87
N ALA A 291 9.20 -15.42 28.16
CA ALA A 291 9.41 -16.82 28.52
C ALA A 291 8.23 -17.71 28.15
N PHE A 292 6.99 -17.23 28.34
CA PHE A 292 5.79 -17.98 27.95
C PHE A 292 5.68 -18.13 26.44
N ARG A 293 6.05 -17.09 25.66
CA ARG A 293 6.10 -17.17 24.20
C ARG A 293 7.08 -18.24 23.71
N GLU A 294 8.27 -18.32 24.30
CA GLU A 294 9.26 -19.34 23.95
C GLU A 294 8.79 -20.77 24.30
N PHE A 295 8.08 -20.94 25.41
CA PHE A 295 7.47 -22.22 25.74
C PHE A 295 6.33 -22.60 24.83
N ALA A 296 5.45 -21.65 24.51
CA ALA A 296 4.38 -21.86 23.52
C ALA A 296 4.98 -22.25 22.15
N TRP A 297 6.04 -21.56 21.73
CA TRP A 297 6.78 -21.90 20.51
C TRP A 297 7.28 -23.33 20.53
N ARG A 298 7.97 -23.74 21.61
CA ARG A 298 8.48 -25.12 21.75
C ARG A 298 7.34 -26.13 21.71
N PHE A 299 6.26 -25.86 22.38
CA PHE A 299 5.12 -26.77 22.46
C PHE A 299 4.42 -26.95 21.12
N VAL A 300 4.16 -25.85 20.40
CA VAL A 300 3.59 -25.89 19.04
C VAL A 300 4.55 -26.60 18.06
N ASN A 301 5.86 -26.36 18.20
CA ASN A 301 6.86 -27.04 17.36
C ASN A 301 6.87 -28.57 17.55
N ILE A 302 6.68 -29.05 18.77
CA ILE A 302 6.54 -30.49 19.06
C ILE A 302 5.29 -31.03 18.37
N ILE A 303 4.15 -30.37 18.52
CA ILE A 303 2.89 -30.76 17.88
C ILE A 303 3.04 -30.78 16.35
N ALA A 304 3.57 -29.72 15.75
CA ALA A 304 3.74 -29.60 14.31
C ALA A 304 4.63 -30.71 13.75
N ARG A 305 5.74 -31.04 14.42
CA ARG A 305 6.63 -32.15 14.03
C ARG A 305 5.89 -33.49 14.06
N ALA A 306 5.15 -33.76 15.14
CA ALA A 306 4.40 -34.99 15.26
C ALA A 306 3.31 -35.13 14.18
N LEU A 307 2.57 -34.04 13.89
CA LEU A 307 1.57 -34.03 12.82
C LEU A 307 2.17 -34.36 11.45
N ILE A 308 3.31 -33.77 11.14
CA ILE A 308 3.99 -33.99 9.85
C ILE A 308 4.49 -35.42 9.71
N GLU A 309 5.10 -35.97 10.74
CA GLU A 309 5.54 -37.38 10.72
C GLU A 309 4.37 -38.36 10.66
N LEU A 310 3.18 -37.95 11.13
CA LEU A 310 1.92 -38.68 10.94
C LEU A 310 1.31 -38.49 9.54
N GLY A 311 1.98 -37.75 8.64
CA GLY A 311 1.48 -37.43 7.29
C GLY A 311 0.36 -36.41 7.26
N ARG A 312 0.16 -35.63 8.33
CA ARG A 312 -0.89 -34.61 8.42
C ARG A 312 -0.31 -33.22 8.19
N ARG A 313 -1.03 -32.42 7.42
CA ARG A 313 -0.70 -31.01 7.24
C ARG A 313 -1.21 -30.22 8.46
N PRO A 314 -0.33 -29.48 9.18
CA PRO A 314 -0.76 -28.67 10.32
C PRO A 314 -1.78 -27.61 9.90
N ASP A 315 -2.78 -27.39 10.74
CA ASP A 315 -3.71 -26.28 10.71
C ASP A 315 -4.03 -25.81 12.13
N TYR A 316 -4.67 -24.66 12.27
CA TYR A 316 -4.99 -24.09 13.58
C TYR A 316 -5.89 -25.01 14.42
N LEU A 317 -6.83 -25.72 13.81
CA LEU A 317 -7.77 -26.58 14.52
C LEU A 317 -7.07 -27.83 15.05
N GLN A 318 -6.20 -28.46 14.27
CA GLN A 318 -5.41 -29.61 14.70
C GLN A 318 -4.44 -29.20 15.83
N ILE A 319 -3.78 -28.04 15.70
CA ILE A 319 -2.87 -27.56 16.72
C ILE A 319 -3.66 -27.25 18.01
N GLN A 320 -4.80 -26.58 17.95
CA GLN A 320 -5.66 -26.32 19.09
C GLN A 320 -6.07 -27.60 19.80
N ARG A 321 -6.53 -28.60 19.04
CA ARG A 321 -6.94 -29.91 19.59
C ARG A 321 -5.82 -30.57 20.40
N HIS A 322 -4.59 -30.50 19.91
CA HIS A 322 -3.45 -31.15 20.58
C HIS A 322 -2.80 -30.23 21.62
N VAL A 323 -3.05 -28.92 21.59
CA VAL A 323 -2.73 -28.02 22.71
C VAL A 323 -3.61 -28.33 23.90
N VAL A 324 -4.90 -28.62 23.69
CA VAL A 324 -5.84 -29.02 24.76
C VAL A 324 -5.54 -30.42 25.27
N ASN A 325 -5.25 -31.37 24.38
CA ASN A 325 -4.97 -32.76 24.74
C ASN A 325 -3.78 -33.31 23.93
N ILE A 326 -2.57 -33.18 24.50
CA ILE A 326 -1.34 -33.72 23.91
C ILE A 326 -1.26 -35.25 24.04
N ASP A 327 -1.96 -35.86 25.00
CA ASP A 327 -1.92 -37.28 25.28
C ASP A 327 -2.35 -38.12 24.07
N ALA A 328 -3.42 -37.69 23.41
CA ALA A 328 -3.91 -38.35 22.20
C ALA A 328 -2.86 -38.36 21.08
N LEU A 329 -2.14 -37.24 20.86
CA LEU A 329 -1.08 -37.15 19.85
C LEU A 329 0.13 -38.06 20.20
N PHE A 330 0.50 -38.10 21.48
CA PHE A 330 1.60 -38.94 21.94
C PHE A 330 1.30 -40.42 21.75
N ILE A 331 0.05 -40.85 22.07
CA ILE A 331 -0.37 -42.26 21.89
C ILE A 331 -0.37 -42.61 20.39
N GLU A 332 -0.94 -41.76 19.56
CA GLU A 332 -1.05 -42.01 18.11
C GLU A 332 0.34 -42.06 17.46
N TYR A 333 1.23 -41.11 17.79
CA TYR A 333 2.59 -41.11 17.28
C TYR A 333 3.39 -42.34 17.74
N ALA A 334 3.33 -42.66 19.04
CA ALA A 334 4.02 -43.83 19.59
C ALA A 334 3.51 -45.14 18.93
N GLN A 335 2.22 -45.26 18.73
CA GLN A 335 1.64 -46.44 18.04
C GLN A 335 2.18 -46.60 16.62
N GLN A 336 2.18 -45.52 15.83
CA GLN A 336 2.71 -45.55 14.48
C GLN A 336 4.21 -45.80 14.46
N PHE A 337 4.98 -45.19 15.36
CA PHE A 337 6.41 -45.36 15.47
C PHE A 337 6.76 -46.83 15.81
N PHE A 338 6.16 -47.41 16.86
CA PHE A 338 6.42 -48.80 17.23
C PHE A 338 5.87 -49.83 16.22
N SER A 339 4.77 -49.54 15.52
CA SER A 339 4.29 -50.42 14.45
C SER A 339 5.31 -50.55 13.31
N LYS A 340 6.10 -49.53 13.05
CA LYS A 340 7.16 -49.54 12.03
C LYS A 340 8.51 -50.12 12.54
N THR A 341 8.88 -49.83 13.80
CA THR A 341 10.20 -50.14 14.32
C THR A 341 10.25 -51.42 15.14
N ASP A 342 9.28 -51.67 16.00
CA ASP A 342 9.18 -52.87 16.85
C ASP A 342 7.70 -53.18 17.17
N PRO A 343 6.99 -53.94 16.33
CA PRO A 343 5.59 -54.25 16.58
C PRO A 343 5.31 -54.93 17.91
N LYS A 344 6.27 -55.72 18.45
CA LYS A 344 6.15 -56.36 19.75
C LYS A 344 6.17 -55.36 20.91
N ALA A 345 6.78 -54.20 20.71
CA ALA A 345 6.80 -53.15 21.71
C ALA A 345 5.39 -52.67 22.06
N TRP A 346 4.53 -52.57 21.12
CA TRP A 346 3.14 -52.15 21.33
C TRP A 346 2.35 -53.13 22.20
N GLU A 347 2.55 -54.42 21.98
CA GLU A 347 1.92 -55.49 22.81
C GLU A 347 2.40 -55.37 24.28
N VAL A 348 3.67 -55.11 24.50
CA VAL A 348 4.24 -54.92 25.84
C VAL A 348 3.65 -53.65 26.50
N ILE A 349 3.51 -52.54 25.74
CA ILE A 349 2.88 -51.31 26.23
C ILE A 349 1.45 -51.57 26.67
N VAL A 350 0.65 -52.31 25.90
CA VAL A 350 -0.73 -52.68 26.23
C VAL A 350 -0.78 -53.53 27.51
N GLN A 351 0.16 -54.47 27.67
CA GLN A 351 0.26 -55.30 28.88
C GLN A 351 0.64 -54.45 30.09
N LEU A 352 1.58 -53.51 29.95
CA LEU A 352 1.93 -52.54 30.99
C LEU A 352 0.74 -51.70 31.41
N GLU A 353 -0.02 -51.18 30.48
CA GLU A 353 -1.24 -50.40 30.75
C GLU A 353 -2.24 -51.17 31.61
N GLY A 354 -2.46 -52.50 31.30
CA GLY A 354 -3.35 -53.36 32.07
C GLY A 354 -2.85 -53.61 33.54
N LYS A 355 -1.56 -53.45 33.81
CA LYS A 355 -0.96 -53.63 35.11
C LYS A 355 -0.92 -52.32 35.94
N LEU A 356 -1.25 -51.16 35.32
CA LEU A 356 -1.20 -49.86 36.00
C LEU A 356 -2.36 -49.68 36.98
N THR A 357 -2.02 -49.44 38.23
CA THR A 357 -2.90 -49.05 39.30
C THR A 357 -2.59 -47.59 39.72
N GLU A 358 -3.49 -46.89 40.31
CA GLU A 358 -3.27 -45.47 40.74
C GLU A 358 -2.03 -45.30 41.65
N LYS A 359 -1.65 -46.35 42.40
CA LYS A 359 -0.48 -46.34 43.27
C LYS A 359 0.85 -46.40 42.51
N ASN A 360 0.84 -46.92 41.27
CA ASN A 360 2.04 -47.09 40.43
C ASN A 360 2.26 -45.94 39.44
N ILE A 361 1.37 -44.92 39.41
CA ILE A 361 1.51 -43.75 38.55
C ILE A 361 2.49 -42.75 39.19
N PRO A 362 3.56 -42.35 38.52
CA PRO A 362 4.48 -41.31 39.01
C PRO A 362 3.72 -40.01 39.29
N ARG A 363 4.13 -39.26 40.33
CA ARG A 363 3.44 -38.04 40.78
C ARG A 363 3.26 -36.99 39.63
N HIS A 364 4.29 -36.85 38.80
CA HIS A 364 4.24 -35.92 37.65
C HIS A 364 3.34 -36.37 36.50
N MET A 365 2.84 -37.62 36.51
CA MET A 365 1.97 -38.20 35.50
C MET A 365 0.53 -38.39 36.01
N VAL A 366 0.24 -37.97 37.24
CA VAL A 366 -1.13 -38.06 37.80
C VAL A 366 -2.09 -37.20 36.95
N GLY A 367 -3.20 -37.84 36.53
CA GLY A 367 -4.18 -37.20 35.63
C GLY A 367 -3.91 -37.37 34.13
N ARG A 368 -2.84 -38.05 33.73
CA ARG A 368 -2.58 -38.48 32.36
C ARG A 368 -3.32 -39.78 32.01
N GLU A 369 -3.53 -40.05 30.73
CA GLU A 369 -4.09 -41.33 30.29
C GLU A 369 -3.17 -42.49 30.66
N LYS A 370 -3.73 -43.64 31.13
CA LYS A 370 -2.94 -44.82 31.54
C LYS A 370 -2.00 -45.31 30.43
N ARG A 371 -2.43 -45.18 29.18
CA ARG A 371 -1.62 -45.56 28.01
C ARG A 371 -0.36 -44.69 27.88
N VAL A 372 -0.47 -43.38 28.13
CA VAL A 372 0.68 -42.45 28.16
C VAL A 372 1.69 -42.86 29.22
N VAL A 373 1.19 -43.24 30.41
CA VAL A 373 2.06 -43.71 31.50
C VAL A 373 2.77 -45.01 31.13
N ALA A 374 2.06 -45.96 30.47
CA ALA A 374 2.63 -47.21 30.02
C ALA A 374 3.71 -46.98 28.93
N ILE A 375 3.46 -46.09 27.96
CA ILE A 375 4.44 -45.71 26.95
C ILE A 375 5.70 -45.12 27.62
N GLU A 376 5.50 -44.22 28.58
CA GLU A 376 6.61 -43.58 29.32
C GLU A 376 7.44 -44.58 30.10
N GLN A 377 6.80 -45.54 30.78
CA GLN A 377 7.50 -46.62 31.50
C GLN A 377 8.31 -47.49 30.54
N TYR A 378 7.73 -47.82 29.38
CA TYR A 378 8.43 -48.59 28.35
C TYR A 378 9.67 -47.88 27.83
N LEU A 379 9.52 -46.56 27.51
CA LEU A 379 10.62 -45.72 27.05
C LEU A 379 11.70 -45.47 28.11
N ALA A 380 11.33 -45.47 29.37
CA ALA A 380 12.30 -45.38 30.47
C ALA A 380 13.12 -46.67 30.62
N ALA A 381 12.53 -47.83 30.37
CA ALA A 381 13.17 -49.12 30.44
C ALA A 381 14.05 -49.45 29.21
N LYS A 382 13.64 -48.99 28.05
CA LYS A 382 14.37 -49.20 26.78
C LYS A 382 14.91 -47.86 26.25
N ARG A 383 16.18 -47.81 25.86
CA ARG A 383 16.83 -46.66 25.24
C ARG A 383 16.41 -46.55 23.77
N VAL A 384 15.25 -46.01 23.56
CA VAL A 384 14.76 -45.67 22.21
C VAL A 384 15.08 -44.20 21.94
N PHE A 385 15.71 -43.89 20.82
CA PHE A 385 16.04 -42.52 20.44
C PHE A 385 15.22 -42.16 19.20
N ASP A 386 14.32 -41.21 19.36
CA ASP A 386 13.59 -40.54 18.27
C ASP A 386 13.29 -39.10 18.69
N PRO A 387 13.69 -38.09 17.88
CA PRO A 387 13.55 -36.67 18.26
C PRO A 387 12.12 -36.21 18.49
N VAL A 388 11.14 -36.79 17.77
CA VAL A 388 9.72 -36.42 17.90
C VAL A 388 9.11 -37.08 19.11
N LEU A 389 9.42 -38.37 19.32
CA LEU A 389 8.99 -39.12 20.49
C LEU A 389 9.55 -38.49 21.78
N ASP A 390 10.83 -38.10 21.79
CA ASP A 390 11.46 -37.43 22.93
C ASP A 390 10.85 -36.04 23.18
N GLY A 391 10.50 -35.32 22.12
CA GLY A 391 9.76 -34.05 22.19
C GLY A 391 8.38 -34.22 22.85
N LEU A 392 7.59 -35.18 22.40
CA LEU A 392 6.28 -35.51 22.96
C LEU A 392 6.39 -36.00 24.39
N ARG A 393 7.35 -36.87 24.65
CA ARG A 393 7.71 -37.36 25.98
C ARG A 393 8.04 -36.21 26.96
N SER A 394 8.80 -35.24 26.49
CA SER A 394 9.12 -34.02 27.27
C SER A 394 7.83 -33.21 27.57
N ALA A 395 6.91 -33.10 26.58
CA ALA A 395 5.67 -32.34 26.73
C ALA A 395 4.71 -32.98 27.76
N VAL A 396 4.56 -34.32 27.75
CA VAL A 396 3.66 -35.00 28.70
C VAL A 396 4.24 -35.06 30.13
N ARG A 397 5.56 -34.86 30.31
CA ARG A 397 6.22 -34.78 31.61
C ARG A 397 6.13 -33.42 32.27
N TYR A 398 5.68 -32.36 31.56
CA TYR A 398 5.53 -31.05 32.18
C TYR A 398 4.57 -31.11 33.36
N ASP A 399 4.96 -30.44 34.43
CA ASP A 399 4.07 -30.21 35.56
C ASP A 399 2.78 -29.53 35.11
N ARG A 400 1.65 -29.99 35.64
CA ARG A 400 0.31 -29.53 35.22
C ARG A 400 0.17 -28.03 35.42
N THR A 401 0.70 -27.45 36.49
CA THR A 401 0.63 -26.00 36.73
C THR A 401 1.40 -25.19 35.71
N TYR A 402 2.45 -25.75 35.15
CA TYR A 402 3.25 -25.14 34.11
C TYR A 402 2.58 -25.27 32.74
N PHE A 403 2.02 -26.44 32.46
CA PHE A 403 1.21 -26.68 31.26
C PHE A 403 0.02 -25.76 31.21
N ASP A 404 -0.74 -25.60 32.30
CA ASP A 404 -1.90 -24.71 32.38
C ASP A 404 -1.55 -23.25 32.06
N LYS A 405 -0.35 -22.77 32.41
CA LYS A 405 0.12 -21.42 32.08
C LYS A 405 0.41 -21.25 30.58
N ILE A 406 0.99 -22.26 29.94
CA ILE A 406 1.23 -22.26 28.48
C ILE A 406 -0.12 -22.25 27.76
N VAL A 407 -1.02 -23.13 28.16
CA VAL A 407 -2.36 -23.26 27.58
C VAL A 407 -3.14 -21.98 27.79
N ALA A 408 -3.09 -21.36 28.98
CA ALA A 408 -3.77 -20.11 29.29
C ALA A 408 -3.36 -18.93 28.40
N SER A 409 -2.12 -18.90 27.89
CA SER A 409 -1.66 -17.84 26.96
C SER A 409 -1.97 -18.15 25.51
N LEU A 410 -1.86 -19.41 25.08
CA LEU A 410 -1.95 -19.83 23.70
C LEU A 410 -3.38 -20.18 23.26
N LEU A 411 -4.15 -20.82 24.15
CA LEU A 411 -5.50 -21.31 23.83
C LEU A 411 -6.47 -20.20 23.44
N PRO A 412 -6.56 -19.05 24.12
CA PRO A 412 -7.47 -17.97 23.72
C PRO A 412 -7.21 -17.45 22.31
N LEU A 413 -5.93 -17.36 21.88
CA LEU A 413 -5.58 -17.00 20.52
C LEU A 413 -6.06 -18.05 19.51
N LEU A 414 -5.79 -19.33 19.78
CA LEU A 414 -6.22 -20.43 18.92
C LEU A 414 -7.76 -20.52 18.85
N GLU A 415 -8.45 -20.34 19.99
CA GLU A 415 -9.90 -20.33 20.03
C GLU A 415 -10.50 -19.22 19.16
N LYS A 416 -9.95 -17.99 19.22
CA LYS A 416 -10.38 -16.89 18.36
C LYS A 416 -10.21 -17.24 16.86
N LEU A 417 -9.10 -17.88 16.48
CA LEU A 417 -8.80 -18.26 15.10
C LEU A 417 -9.63 -19.48 14.62
N THR A 418 -10.14 -20.30 15.53
CA THR A 418 -10.85 -21.55 15.21
C THR A 418 -12.34 -21.50 15.56
N THR A 419 -12.89 -20.35 15.88
CA THR A 419 -14.30 -20.19 16.24
C THR A 419 -15.15 -19.85 15.00
N GLY A 420 -16.30 -20.51 14.87
CA GLY A 420 -17.34 -20.19 13.90
C GLY A 420 -16.90 -20.29 12.45
N LYS A 421 -17.28 -19.30 11.63
CA LYS A 421 -16.99 -19.26 10.19
C LYS A 421 -15.50 -19.01 9.90
N THR A 422 -14.77 -18.39 10.82
CA THR A 422 -13.33 -18.14 10.69
C THR A 422 -12.54 -19.44 10.63
N ALA A 423 -12.93 -20.45 11.40
CA ALA A 423 -12.32 -21.78 11.33
C ALA A 423 -12.38 -22.40 9.95
N GLN A 424 -13.51 -22.27 9.25
CA GLN A 424 -13.67 -22.81 7.89
C GLN A 424 -12.72 -22.14 6.87
N LEU A 425 -12.38 -20.88 7.10
CA LEU A 425 -11.47 -20.14 6.24
C LEU A 425 -10.00 -20.47 6.52
N LEU A 426 -9.61 -20.60 7.82
CA LEU A 426 -8.22 -20.70 8.25
C LEU A 426 -7.75 -22.14 8.49
N ALA A 427 -8.68 -23.08 8.65
CA ALA A 427 -8.41 -24.50 8.78
C ALA A 427 -9.21 -25.29 7.74
N PRO A 428 -8.92 -25.10 6.43
CA PRO A 428 -9.70 -25.71 5.36
C PRO A 428 -9.57 -27.23 5.38
N ASN A 429 -10.69 -27.92 5.22
CA ASN A 429 -10.69 -29.35 4.99
C ASN A 429 -10.31 -29.64 3.53
N TYR A 430 -9.13 -30.20 3.32
CA TYR A 430 -8.61 -30.53 1.98
C TYR A 430 -9.31 -31.73 1.32
N THR A 431 -10.06 -32.52 2.07
CA THR A 431 -10.81 -33.67 1.59
C THR A 431 -12.27 -33.34 1.27
N ASP A 432 -12.73 -32.14 1.60
CA ASP A 432 -14.08 -31.67 1.31
C ASP A 432 -14.13 -31.15 -0.13
N LEU A 433 -14.68 -31.99 -1.01
CA LEU A 433 -14.88 -31.71 -2.43
C LEU A 433 -16.20 -30.98 -2.72
N ASP A 434 -17.09 -30.89 -1.74
CA ASP A 434 -18.40 -30.27 -1.91
C ASP A 434 -18.33 -28.72 -1.74
N ASP A 435 -17.30 -28.23 -1.08
CA ASP A 435 -17.08 -26.78 -0.94
C ASP A 435 -16.37 -26.19 -2.18
N PRO A 436 -17.06 -25.42 -3.03
CA PRO A 436 -16.50 -24.88 -4.27
C PRO A 436 -15.47 -23.78 -4.04
N ARG A 437 -15.36 -23.25 -2.80
CA ARG A 437 -14.43 -22.17 -2.49
C ARG A 437 -12.98 -22.65 -2.62
N PRO A 438 -12.14 -21.96 -3.41
CA PRO A 438 -10.76 -22.41 -3.61
C PRO A 438 -9.95 -22.30 -2.31
N ILE A 439 -8.99 -23.22 -2.16
CA ILE A 439 -7.94 -23.11 -1.16
C ILE A 439 -6.72 -22.57 -1.89
N PHE A 440 -6.15 -21.47 -1.43
CA PHE A 440 -4.98 -20.86 -2.06
C PHE A 440 -3.77 -20.83 -1.13
N ASP A 441 -2.61 -20.75 -1.73
CA ASP A 441 -1.34 -20.39 -1.09
C ASP A 441 -0.60 -19.35 -1.94
N TRP A 442 0.34 -18.63 -1.33
CA TRP A 442 1.04 -17.53 -1.98
C TRP A 442 1.85 -17.97 -3.20
N ILE A 443 2.45 -19.16 -3.21
CA ILE A 443 3.20 -19.63 -4.38
C ILE A 443 2.26 -19.92 -5.56
N GLN A 444 1.10 -20.50 -5.31
CA GLN A 444 0.10 -20.70 -6.37
C GLN A 444 -0.38 -19.36 -6.93
N ILE A 445 -0.66 -18.38 -6.05
CA ILE A 445 -1.05 -17.04 -6.47
C ILE A 445 0.05 -16.41 -7.33
N ILE A 446 1.30 -16.47 -6.89
CA ILE A 446 2.43 -15.89 -7.63
C ILE A 446 2.61 -16.57 -8.99
N ARG A 447 2.54 -17.90 -9.04
CA ARG A 447 2.67 -18.66 -10.30
C ARG A 447 1.55 -18.38 -11.29
N LYS A 448 0.31 -18.27 -10.79
CA LYS A 448 -0.88 -17.95 -11.60
C LYS A 448 -0.99 -16.47 -11.92
N ARG A 449 -0.08 -15.64 -11.38
CA ARG A 449 -0.14 -14.17 -11.48
C ARG A 449 -1.47 -13.63 -10.96
N GLY A 450 -1.92 -14.17 -9.83
CA GLY A 450 -3.24 -13.92 -9.27
C GLY A 450 -3.39 -12.51 -8.70
N ILE A 451 -4.64 -12.12 -8.52
CA ILE A 451 -5.08 -10.91 -7.85
C ILE A 451 -5.77 -11.33 -6.56
N VAL A 452 -5.28 -10.85 -5.42
CA VAL A 452 -5.82 -11.23 -4.10
C VAL A 452 -6.23 -9.99 -3.34
N TYR A 453 -7.46 -9.99 -2.84
CA TYR A 453 -7.94 -9.03 -1.88
C TYR A 453 -8.09 -9.71 -0.50
N VAL A 454 -7.42 -9.16 0.51
CA VAL A 454 -7.45 -9.63 1.90
C VAL A 454 -8.12 -8.58 2.76
N GLY A 455 -9.38 -8.80 3.13
CA GLY A 455 -10.15 -7.97 4.05
C GLY A 455 -10.17 -8.62 5.44
N LEU A 456 -9.62 -7.94 6.44
CA LEU A 456 -9.43 -8.54 7.77
C LEU A 456 -10.52 -8.17 8.78
N ASP A 457 -11.41 -7.24 8.43
CA ASP A 457 -12.53 -6.80 9.29
C ASP A 457 -12.11 -6.39 10.72
N ALA A 458 -11.01 -5.65 10.82
CA ALA A 458 -10.41 -5.22 12.08
C ALA A 458 -11.33 -4.33 12.94
N LEU A 459 -12.39 -3.78 12.35
CA LEU A 459 -13.40 -3.03 13.08
C LEU A 459 -14.28 -3.93 13.97
N THR A 460 -14.45 -5.19 13.59
CA THR A 460 -15.22 -6.18 14.36
C THR A 460 -14.35 -6.86 15.40
N ASP A 461 -13.16 -7.34 15.02
CA ASP A 461 -12.18 -7.97 15.93
C ASP A 461 -10.74 -7.65 15.47
N SER A 462 -10.13 -6.65 16.11
CA SER A 462 -8.78 -6.21 15.78
C SER A 462 -7.70 -7.23 16.13
N GLU A 463 -7.90 -8.08 17.14
CA GLU A 463 -6.91 -9.09 17.55
C GLU A 463 -6.86 -10.24 16.54
N VAL A 464 -8.03 -10.74 16.12
CA VAL A 464 -8.11 -11.76 15.05
C VAL A 464 -7.55 -11.23 13.75
N ALA A 465 -7.93 -10.01 13.37
CA ALA A 465 -7.43 -9.36 12.16
C ALA A 465 -5.90 -9.25 12.16
N ALA A 466 -5.31 -8.79 13.27
CA ALA A 466 -3.86 -8.68 13.41
C ALA A 466 -3.18 -10.06 13.38
N ALA A 467 -3.73 -11.06 14.07
CA ALA A 467 -3.18 -12.41 14.11
C ALA A 467 -3.17 -13.07 12.71
N VAL A 468 -4.29 -12.96 11.99
CA VAL A 468 -4.41 -13.49 10.61
C VAL A 468 -3.49 -12.74 9.66
N GLY A 469 -3.49 -11.41 9.69
CA GLY A 469 -2.64 -10.56 8.87
C GLY A 469 -1.14 -10.87 9.08
N ASN A 470 -0.69 -10.92 10.33
CA ASN A 470 0.69 -11.25 10.65
C ASN A 470 1.08 -12.67 10.20
N SER A 471 0.19 -13.65 10.37
CA SER A 471 0.45 -15.02 9.89
C SER A 471 0.56 -15.09 8.36
N MET A 472 -0.28 -14.33 7.64
CA MET A 472 -0.21 -14.22 6.19
C MET A 472 1.08 -13.53 5.72
N PHE A 473 1.53 -12.48 6.42
CA PHE A 473 2.80 -11.83 6.12
C PHE A 473 4.00 -12.73 6.42
N ALA A 474 3.98 -13.46 7.53
CA ALA A 474 5.03 -14.42 7.85
C ALA A 474 5.18 -15.52 6.78
N ASP A 475 4.04 -16.02 6.27
CA ASP A 475 4.03 -16.96 5.15
C ASP A 475 4.58 -16.32 3.86
N LEU A 476 4.18 -15.08 3.56
CA LEU A 476 4.67 -14.35 2.40
C LEU A 476 6.18 -14.09 2.47
N VAL A 477 6.73 -13.79 3.66
CA VAL A 477 8.17 -13.65 3.91
C VAL A 477 8.90 -14.98 3.65
N SER A 478 8.35 -16.09 4.12
CA SER A 478 8.90 -17.42 3.87
C SER A 478 8.93 -17.73 2.38
N VAL A 479 7.83 -17.44 1.68
CA VAL A 479 7.74 -17.59 0.21
C VAL A 479 8.74 -16.68 -0.52
N ALA A 480 8.89 -15.43 -0.08
CA ALA A 480 9.88 -14.52 -0.64
C ALA A 480 11.31 -15.05 -0.48
N GLY A 481 11.62 -15.61 0.71
CA GLY A 481 12.91 -16.26 0.96
C GLY A 481 13.16 -17.45 0.04
N HIS A 482 12.12 -18.21 -0.24
CA HIS A 482 12.18 -19.37 -1.15
C HIS A 482 12.38 -18.92 -2.60
N ILE A 483 11.62 -17.93 -3.07
CA ILE A 483 11.78 -17.36 -4.41
C ILE A 483 13.18 -16.74 -4.58
N TYR A 484 13.68 -16.07 -3.55
CA TYR A 484 15.02 -15.49 -3.59
C TYR A 484 16.13 -16.54 -3.76
N LYS A 485 15.96 -17.70 -3.10
CA LYS A 485 16.94 -18.79 -3.10
C LYS A 485 16.84 -19.69 -4.32
N ASP A 486 15.64 -20.14 -4.65
CA ASP A 486 15.39 -21.22 -5.61
C ASP A 486 14.67 -20.73 -6.89
N GLY A 487 14.31 -19.45 -6.96
CA GLY A 487 13.48 -18.87 -8.03
C GLY A 487 12.01 -19.33 -7.96
N ILE A 488 11.18 -18.78 -8.83
CA ILE A 488 9.74 -19.10 -8.91
C ILE A 488 9.53 -20.55 -9.40
N ASN A 489 10.45 -21.06 -10.22
CA ASN A 489 10.39 -22.37 -10.85
C ASN A 489 11.27 -23.43 -10.16
N HIS A 490 11.66 -23.22 -8.89
CA HIS A 490 12.52 -24.14 -8.14
C HIS A 490 13.80 -24.56 -8.85
N GLY A 491 14.51 -23.58 -9.45
CA GLY A 491 15.76 -23.81 -10.16
C GLY A 491 15.63 -24.47 -11.54
N LEU A 492 14.41 -24.72 -12.02
CA LEU A 492 14.20 -25.14 -13.38
C LEU A 492 14.39 -23.96 -14.35
N PRO A 493 14.99 -24.18 -15.52
CA PRO A 493 15.16 -23.10 -16.49
C PRO A 493 13.82 -22.50 -16.88
N ALA A 494 13.74 -21.17 -16.87
CA ALA A 494 12.55 -20.46 -17.33
C ALA A 494 12.30 -20.79 -18.80
N SER A 495 11.16 -21.38 -19.12
CA SER A 495 10.72 -21.55 -20.50
C SER A 495 10.34 -20.17 -21.05
N ARG A 496 11.24 -19.56 -21.82
CA ARG A 496 11.16 -18.29 -22.57
C ARG A 496 11.51 -17.01 -21.81
N SER A 497 12.54 -16.37 -22.31
CA SER A 497 13.00 -14.97 -22.25
C SER A 497 12.11 -14.01 -21.41
N GLY A 498 12.56 -13.69 -20.22
CA GLY A 498 12.04 -12.61 -19.39
C GLY A 498 12.84 -12.56 -18.10
N SER A 499 12.98 -11.42 -17.49
CA SER A 499 13.67 -11.29 -16.21
C SER A 499 13.21 -12.38 -15.24
N ASP A 500 14.13 -13.02 -14.56
CA ASP A 500 13.87 -14.10 -13.59
C ASP A 500 12.97 -13.67 -12.40
N LYS A 501 12.55 -12.41 -12.35
CA LYS A 501 11.78 -11.82 -11.25
C LYS A 501 10.44 -11.32 -11.76
N LEU A 502 9.36 -11.96 -11.30
CA LEU A 502 7.99 -11.51 -11.51
C LEU A 502 7.68 -10.38 -10.52
N PRO A 503 7.18 -9.22 -10.98
CA PRO A 503 6.72 -8.17 -10.08
C PRO A 503 5.51 -8.63 -9.24
N ILE A 504 5.63 -8.50 -7.91
CA ILE A 504 4.58 -8.80 -6.94
C ILE A 504 4.22 -7.49 -6.26
N ASN A 505 3.11 -6.87 -6.67
CA ASN A 505 2.65 -5.61 -6.13
C ASN A 505 1.83 -5.86 -4.87
N LEU A 506 2.40 -5.52 -3.73
CA LEU A 506 1.78 -5.63 -2.42
C LEU A 506 1.31 -4.26 -1.96
N HIS A 507 0.00 -4.07 -1.87
CA HIS A 507 -0.62 -2.87 -1.29
C HIS A 507 -1.09 -3.18 0.12
N ALA A 508 -0.58 -2.47 1.12
CA ALA A 508 -0.96 -2.62 2.52
C ALA A 508 -1.62 -1.32 3.00
N ASP A 509 -2.96 -1.29 3.02
CA ASP A 509 -3.68 -0.16 3.62
C ASP A 509 -3.60 -0.26 5.15
N GLU A 510 -3.55 0.88 5.82
CA GLU A 510 -3.34 0.99 7.26
C GLU A 510 -2.30 -0.01 7.78
N PHE A 511 -1.15 -0.03 7.11
CA PHE A 511 -0.12 -1.04 7.35
C PHE A 511 0.41 -1.05 8.79
N ASN A 512 0.25 0.05 9.54
CA ASN A 512 0.52 0.11 10.96
C ASN A 512 -0.29 -0.93 11.77
N GLU A 513 -1.52 -1.25 11.35
CA GLU A 513 -2.32 -2.30 11.99
C GLU A 513 -1.81 -3.71 11.66
N LEU A 514 -1.21 -3.87 10.48
CA LEU A 514 -0.68 -5.12 9.96
C LEU A 514 0.78 -5.37 10.36
N MET A 515 1.45 -4.36 10.92
CA MET A 515 2.85 -4.46 11.28
C MET A 515 3.05 -5.39 12.49
N GLY A 516 3.80 -6.47 12.24
CA GLY A 516 4.40 -7.32 13.24
C GLY A 516 5.91 -7.44 12.97
N ASP A 517 6.60 -8.24 13.79
CA ASP A 517 8.04 -8.50 13.62
C ASP A 517 8.37 -9.08 12.22
N GLU A 518 7.40 -9.69 11.56
CA GLU A 518 7.54 -10.33 10.24
C GLU A 518 7.50 -9.33 9.07
N PHE A 519 6.91 -8.16 9.26
CA PHE A 519 6.83 -7.15 8.20
C PHE A 519 8.20 -6.50 7.91
N ILE A 520 9.03 -6.34 8.92
CA ILE A 520 10.37 -5.74 8.79
C ILE A 520 11.27 -6.55 7.83
N PRO A 521 11.40 -7.88 7.97
CA PRO A 521 12.11 -8.71 7.00
C PRO A 521 11.56 -8.62 5.58
N LEU A 522 10.25 -8.48 5.41
CA LEU A 522 9.62 -8.35 4.09
C LEU A 522 10.11 -7.09 3.36
N ILE A 523 10.08 -5.94 4.04
CA ILE A 523 10.56 -4.67 3.46
C ILE A 523 12.06 -4.72 3.20
N ASN A 524 12.85 -5.29 4.11
CA ASN A 524 14.30 -5.31 3.97
C ASN A 524 14.79 -6.24 2.85
N LYS A 525 14.09 -7.33 2.56
CA LYS A 525 14.58 -8.41 1.69
C LYS A 525 13.63 -8.76 0.54
N GLY A 526 12.36 -8.38 0.62
CA GLY A 526 11.32 -8.75 -0.34
C GLY A 526 11.57 -8.23 -1.76
N GLY A 527 12.22 -7.07 -1.89
CA GLY A 527 12.60 -6.52 -3.19
C GLY A 527 13.49 -7.46 -4.03
N GLY A 528 14.34 -8.25 -3.35
CA GLY A 528 15.15 -9.27 -4.01
C GLY A 528 14.34 -10.41 -4.63
N ALA A 529 13.15 -10.71 -4.10
CA ALA A 529 12.19 -11.68 -4.61
C ALA A 529 11.17 -11.09 -5.60
N GLY A 530 11.27 -9.78 -5.93
CA GLY A 530 10.33 -9.08 -6.80
C GLY A 530 9.12 -8.46 -6.08
N ILE A 531 9.07 -8.50 -4.73
CA ILE A 531 7.99 -7.90 -3.97
C ILE A 531 8.19 -6.39 -3.90
N GLN A 532 7.16 -5.65 -4.30
CA GLN A 532 7.10 -4.20 -4.34
C GLN A 532 5.99 -3.74 -3.40
N VAL A 533 6.37 -3.26 -2.22
CA VAL A 533 5.41 -2.84 -1.19
C VAL A 533 5.01 -1.39 -1.40
N THR A 534 3.71 -1.13 -1.43
CA THR A 534 3.13 0.20 -1.29
C THR A 534 2.34 0.23 0.02
N ALA A 535 2.88 0.87 1.03
CA ALA A 535 2.32 0.94 2.36
C ALA A 535 1.59 2.27 2.58
N TYR A 536 0.35 2.23 3.05
CA TYR A 536 -0.47 3.40 3.34
C TYR A 536 -0.68 3.53 4.85
N THR A 537 -0.42 4.71 5.41
CA THR A 537 -0.66 4.97 6.84
C THR A 537 -1.07 6.42 7.07
N GLN A 538 -1.43 6.76 8.31
CA GLN A 538 -1.91 8.10 8.62
C GLN A 538 -0.78 8.99 9.12
N THR A 539 -0.03 8.56 10.12
CA THR A 539 1.00 9.35 10.78
C THR A 539 2.26 8.53 11.06
N LEU A 540 3.35 9.21 11.34
CA LEU A 540 4.58 8.60 11.85
C LEU A 540 4.36 7.98 13.22
N SER A 541 3.58 8.66 14.07
CA SER A 541 3.28 8.21 15.43
C SER A 541 2.50 6.88 15.45
N ASP A 542 1.66 6.58 14.45
CA ASP A 542 0.98 5.28 14.34
C ASP A 542 1.99 4.13 14.15
N ILE A 543 3.04 4.38 13.34
CA ILE A 543 4.12 3.43 13.12
C ILE A 543 4.94 3.23 14.40
N GLU A 544 5.31 4.33 15.05
CA GLU A 544 6.11 4.31 16.29
C GLU A 544 5.35 3.60 17.43
N ALA A 545 4.06 3.88 17.58
CA ALA A 545 3.20 3.27 18.59
C ALA A 545 3.08 1.76 18.39
N ARG A 546 2.94 1.30 17.15
CA ARG A 546 2.79 -0.13 16.86
C ARG A 546 4.07 -0.91 17.07
N ILE A 547 5.22 -0.34 16.68
CA ILE A 547 6.53 -0.98 16.85
C ILE A 547 7.01 -0.90 18.30
N GLY A 548 6.53 0.08 19.08
CA GLY A 548 6.96 0.33 20.46
C GLY A 548 8.41 0.83 20.57
N ASN A 549 9.12 1.03 19.46
CA ASN A 549 10.52 1.46 19.42
C ASN A 549 10.78 2.40 18.24
N ARG A 550 11.13 3.64 18.56
CA ARG A 550 11.39 4.70 17.57
C ARG A 550 12.55 4.37 16.61
N ALA A 551 13.61 3.71 17.10
CA ALA A 551 14.74 3.33 16.26
C ALA A 551 14.36 2.26 15.23
N LYS A 552 13.55 1.26 15.64
CA LYS A 552 13.00 0.26 14.71
C LYS A 552 12.03 0.90 13.71
N ALA A 553 11.19 1.85 14.14
CA ALA A 553 10.31 2.61 13.24
C ALA A 553 11.11 3.39 12.19
N GLY A 554 12.18 4.07 12.60
CA GLY A 554 13.12 4.73 11.71
C GLY A 554 13.78 3.77 10.70
N GLN A 555 14.12 2.55 11.13
CA GLN A 555 14.66 1.51 10.24
C GLN A 555 13.63 1.08 9.18
N VAL A 556 12.37 0.90 9.56
CA VAL A 556 11.29 0.54 8.62
C VAL A 556 11.10 1.64 7.60
N ILE A 557 10.98 2.89 8.05
CA ILE A 557 10.77 4.05 7.19
C ILE A 557 11.95 4.27 6.24
N GLY A 558 13.17 4.08 6.72
CA GLY A 558 14.39 4.21 5.93
C GLY A 558 14.52 3.23 4.76
N ASN A 559 13.72 2.17 4.74
CA ASN A 559 13.68 1.20 3.63
C ASN A 559 12.69 1.57 2.52
N PHE A 560 11.94 2.66 2.67
CA PHE A 560 11.08 3.17 1.61
C PHE A 560 11.79 4.24 0.80
N ASN A 561 12.16 3.92 -0.43
CA ASN A 561 12.86 4.87 -1.32
C ASN A 561 11.93 5.94 -1.89
N THR A 562 10.65 5.65 -2.01
CA THR A 562 9.64 6.60 -2.48
C THR A 562 8.75 7.02 -1.33
N LEU A 563 8.68 8.32 -1.07
CA LEU A 563 7.81 8.91 -0.06
C LEU A 563 6.74 9.76 -0.73
N GLN A 564 5.48 9.44 -0.49
CA GLN A 564 4.33 10.19 -1.00
C GLN A 564 3.53 10.74 0.18
N MET A 565 3.45 12.05 0.27
CA MET A 565 2.85 12.72 1.39
C MET A 565 1.64 13.54 0.96
N LEU A 566 0.45 13.07 1.33
CA LEU A 566 -0.79 13.81 1.26
C LEU A 566 -0.86 14.77 2.45
N ARG A 567 -2.01 15.42 2.64
CA ARG A 567 -2.21 16.27 3.83
C ARG A 567 -2.08 15.45 5.10
N VAL A 568 -1.18 15.88 5.99
CA VAL A 568 -1.04 15.38 7.36
C VAL A 568 -1.29 16.53 8.34
N ARG A 569 -1.63 16.21 9.58
CA ARG A 569 -1.84 17.22 10.62
C ARG A 569 -0.69 17.29 11.62
N GLU A 570 -0.04 16.18 11.82
CA GLU A 570 1.08 16.06 12.74
C GLU A 570 2.35 16.66 12.11
N THR A 571 2.98 17.59 12.80
CA THR A 571 4.18 18.28 12.32
C THR A 571 5.35 17.33 12.16
N ALA A 572 5.55 16.40 13.11
CA ALA A 572 6.61 15.39 13.04
C ALA A 572 6.50 14.53 11.78
N THR A 573 5.28 14.14 11.39
CA THR A 573 5.04 13.43 10.14
C THR A 573 5.38 14.29 8.92
N ALA A 574 5.01 15.58 8.92
CA ALA A 574 5.36 16.49 7.83
C ALA A 574 6.88 16.72 7.72
N GLU A 575 7.57 16.78 8.84
CA GLU A 575 9.03 16.94 8.92
C GLU A 575 9.79 15.76 8.31
N LEU A 576 9.22 14.56 8.33
CA LEU A 576 9.82 13.39 7.67
C LEU A 576 10.17 13.66 6.20
N LEU A 577 9.34 14.44 5.49
CA LEU A 577 9.63 14.86 4.13
C LEU A 577 10.49 16.11 4.09
N THR A 578 10.12 17.14 4.87
CA THR A 578 10.72 18.47 4.71
C THR A 578 12.16 18.53 5.16
N GLN A 579 12.58 17.71 6.13
CA GLN A 579 13.97 17.63 6.60
C GLN A 579 14.92 17.00 5.57
N GLN A 580 14.39 16.23 4.61
CA GLN A 580 15.19 15.65 3.53
C GLN A 580 15.41 16.62 2.37
N LEU A 581 14.77 17.79 2.39
CA LEU A 581 14.82 18.76 1.30
C LEU A 581 15.87 19.85 1.56
N PRO A 582 16.53 20.33 0.51
CA PRO A 582 17.51 21.41 0.64
C PRO A 582 16.83 22.74 0.96
N LYS A 583 17.59 23.67 1.53
CA LYS A 583 17.22 25.09 1.59
C LYS A 583 17.51 25.75 0.25
N VAL A 584 16.68 26.72 -0.11
CA VAL A 584 16.81 27.50 -1.35
C VAL A 584 16.79 29.00 -1.05
N ASN A 585 17.52 29.77 -1.82
CA ASN A 585 17.51 31.22 -1.68
C ASN A 585 16.34 31.80 -2.47
N VAL A 586 15.48 32.53 -1.78
CA VAL A 586 14.36 33.28 -2.36
C VAL A 586 14.62 34.77 -2.21
N LEU A 587 14.12 35.54 -3.16
CA LEU A 587 14.19 36.99 -3.11
C LEU A 587 12.96 37.52 -2.38
N THR A 588 13.18 38.35 -1.39
CA THR A 588 12.14 39.07 -0.64
C THR A 588 12.24 40.55 -0.92
N ARG A 589 11.10 41.19 -1.12
CA ARG A 589 11.01 42.64 -1.33
C ARG A 589 10.54 43.28 -0.04
N THR A 590 11.29 44.27 0.43
CA THR A 590 10.93 45.06 1.58
C THR A 590 10.80 46.53 1.14
N LEU A 591 9.62 47.11 1.36
CA LEU A 591 9.40 48.53 1.15
C LEU A 591 9.95 49.28 2.37
N VAL A 592 10.97 50.09 2.17
CA VAL A 592 11.52 50.95 3.20
C VAL A 592 10.99 52.35 2.93
N SER A 593 10.18 52.85 3.85
CA SER A 593 9.73 54.26 3.83
C SER A 593 10.48 55.02 4.89
N GLY A 594 11.21 56.04 4.49
CA GLY A 594 11.92 56.95 5.38
C GLY A 594 11.31 58.35 5.28
N ALA A 595 11.08 58.99 6.41
CA ALA A 595 10.77 60.39 6.49
C ALA A 595 11.96 61.10 7.18
N THR A 596 12.52 62.08 6.53
CA THR A 596 13.61 62.89 7.08
C THR A 596 13.07 64.28 7.34
N ASP A 597 13.12 64.68 8.59
CA ASP A 597 12.79 66.02 9.00
C ASP A 597 13.94 67.01 8.64
N THR A 598 13.62 68.16 8.11
CA THR A 598 14.59 69.16 7.81
C THR A 598 14.68 70.11 9.02
N SER A 599 15.84 70.10 9.67
CA SER A 599 16.14 71.06 10.75
C SER A 599 16.48 72.47 10.24
N ASP A 600 16.34 72.72 8.94
CA ASP A 600 16.60 74.06 8.35
C ASP A 600 15.32 74.87 8.38
N PRO A 601 15.29 76.01 9.16
CA PRO A 601 14.11 76.82 9.28
C PRO A 601 13.71 77.60 8.02
N GLU A 602 14.60 77.65 7.01
CA GLU A 602 14.34 78.28 5.71
C GLU A 602 13.91 77.34 4.64
N ALA A 603 13.84 76.02 4.93
CA ALA A 603 13.39 74.99 3.95
C ALA A 603 11.87 75.14 3.69
N ASN A 604 11.46 75.23 2.45
CA ASN A 604 10.05 75.28 2.03
C ASN A 604 9.27 73.94 2.22
N THR A 605 9.88 72.96 2.82
CA THR A 605 9.27 71.64 3.07
C THR A 605 9.65 71.16 4.46
N ASP A 606 8.66 70.92 5.31
CA ASP A 606 8.83 70.43 6.67
C ASP A 606 9.44 69.03 6.77
N PHE A 607 9.27 68.21 5.79
CA PHE A 607 9.88 66.88 5.72
C PHE A 607 10.01 66.41 4.28
N THR A 608 10.99 65.54 4.04
CA THR A 608 11.12 64.80 2.80
C THR A 608 10.85 63.32 3.06
N SER A 609 9.92 62.72 2.30
CA SER A 609 9.67 61.28 2.36
C SER A 609 10.36 60.58 1.20
N SER A 610 11.06 59.50 1.50
CA SER A 610 11.66 58.63 0.51
C SER A 610 11.04 57.21 0.63
N SER A 611 10.70 56.62 -0.48
CA SER A 611 10.28 55.23 -0.54
C SER A 611 11.25 54.44 -1.43
N GLN A 612 11.86 53.41 -0.87
CA GLN A 612 12.82 52.56 -1.60
C GLN A 612 12.41 51.09 -1.52
N ASP A 613 12.47 50.44 -2.65
CA ASP A 613 12.35 49.00 -2.72
C ASP A 613 13.71 48.33 -2.46
N ARG A 614 13.82 47.64 -1.34
CA ARG A 614 15.00 46.83 -1.03
C ARG A 614 14.74 45.37 -1.36
N VAL A 615 15.58 44.80 -2.20
CA VAL A 615 15.59 43.38 -2.51
C VAL A 615 16.65 42.70 -1.67
N SER A 616 16.23 41.71 -0.89
CA SER A 616 17.15 40.90 -0.09
C SER A 616 16.95 39.40 -0.46
N SER A 617 18.01 38.62 -0.23
CA SER A 617 17.94 37.15 -0.40
C SER A 617 17.79 36.49 0.96
N ALA A 618 16.78 35.64 1.12
CA ALA A 618 16.54 34.84 2.32
C ALA A 618 16.67 33.35 1.99
N SER A 619 17.37 32.59 2.84
CA SER A 619 17.46 31.15 2.74
C SER A 619 16.29 30.52 3.45
N VAL A 620 15.40 29.84 2.69
CA VAL A 620 14.20 29.18 3.22
C VAL A 620 14.20 27.71 2.84
N PRO A 621 13.50 26.82 3.59
CA PRO A 621 13.30 25.44 3.16
C PRO A 621 12.57 25.39 1.81
N LEU A 622 12.88 24.39 0.98
CA LEU A 622 12.20 24.21 -0.30
C LEU A 622 10.69 24.07 -0.11
N ILE A 623 10.26 23.37 0.94
CA ILE A 623 8.87 23.24 1.43
C ILE A 623 8.91 23.25 2.96
N GLU A 624 7.98 23.95 3.57
CA GLU A 624 7.79 23.96 5.03
C GLU A 624 6.73 22.93 5.46
N PRO A 625 6.78 22.41 6.70
CA PRO A 625 5.77 21.51 7.24
C PRO A 625 4.35 22.10 7.14
N ALA A 626 4.18 23.41 7.34
CA ALA A 626 2.90 24.10 7.22
C ALA A 626 2.26 23.97 5.84
N HIS A 627 3.06 23.90 4.79
CA HIS A 627 2.57 23.68 3.43
C HIS A 627 1.96 22.30 3.25
N ILE A 628 2.52 21.26 3.89
CA ILE A 628 1.97 19.91 3.86
C ILE A 628 0.66 19.83 4.63
N VAL A 629 0.60 20.46 5.81
CA VAL A 629 -0.63 20.55 6.64
C VAL A 629 -1.76 21.24 5.88
N SER A 630 -1.44 22.22 5.04
CA SER A 630 -2.42 22.98 4.25
C SER A 630 -2.74 22.42 2.88
N LEU A 631 -2.26 21.21 2.53
CA LEU A 631 -2.55 20.56 1.23
C LEU A 631 -4.07 20.35 1.03
N PRO A 632 -4.61 20.64 -0.15
CA PRO A 632 -5.95 20.23 -0.54
C PRO A 632 -6.09 18.70 -0.60
N LYS A 633 -7.32 18.20 -0.42
CA LYS A 633 -7.63 16.77 -0.65
C LYS A 633 -7.30 16.39 -2.09
N GLY A 634 -6.79 15.17 -2.28
CA GLY A 634 -6.41 14.68 -3.61
C GLY A 634 -5.12 15.29 -4.16
N GLN A 635 -4.31 15.92 -3.31
CA GLN A 635 -3.00 16.44 -3.67
C GLN A 635 -1.93 15.91 -2.74
N MET A 636 -0.74 15.71 -3.30
CA MET A 636 0.40 15.18 -2.56
C MET A 636 1.72 15.79 -3.04
N PHE A 637 2.72 15.68 -2.21
CA PHE A 637 4.12 15.74 -2.62
C PHE A 637 4.67 14.32 -2.73
N SER A 638 5.34 14.03 -3.85
CA SER A 638 6.02 12.75 -4.08
C SER A 638 7.53 12.99 -4.19
N PHE A 639 8.28 12.33 -3.33
CA PHE A 639 9.72 12.39 -3.27
C PHE A 639 10.29 11.05 -3.73
N HIS A 640 11.02 11.04 -4.85
CA HIS A 640 11.53 9.82 -5.50
C HIS A 640 12.67 10.14 -6.47
N ALA A 641 13.17 9.13 -7.16
CA ALA A 641 14.16 9.23 -8.23
C ALA A 641 15.38 10.10 -7.87
N GLY A 642 16.07 9.73 -6.80
CA GLY A 642 17.29 10.40 -6.40
C GLY A 642 17.10 11.83 -5.85
N GLY A 643 16.00 12.05 -5.12
CA GLY A 643 15.78 13.31 -4.40
C GLY A 643 14.97 14.35 -5.17
N GLN A 644 14.19 13.95 -6.16
CA GLN A 644 13.28 14.84 -6.87
C GLN A 644 11.96 14.99 -6.13
N LEU A 645 11.57 16.24 -5.89
CA LEU A 645 10.27 16.55 -5.30
C LEU A 645 9.26 16.91 -6.40
N TRP A 646 8.14 16.19 -6.41
CA TRP A 646 7.04 16.41 -7.34
C TRP A 646 5.78 16.84 -6.60
N LYS A 647 5.12 17.90 -7.06
CA LYS A 647 3.80 18.26 -6.61
C LYS A 647 2.78 17.62 -7.53
N VAL A 648 1.91 16.78 -6.98
CA VAL A 648 0.98 15.96 -7.77
C VAL A 648 -0.45 16.23 -7.33
N ARG A 649 -1.34 16.28 -8.29
CA ARG A 649 -2.80 16.32 -8.14
C ARG A 649 -3.38 15.05 -8.73
N MET A 650 -3.98 14.22 -7.86
CA MET A 650 -4.62 12.97 -8.26
C MET A 650 -5.96 13.22 -8.97
N PRO A 651 -6.37 12.33 -9.87
CA PRO A 651 -7.71 12.42 -10.46
C PRO A 651 -8.76 12.08 -9.39
N LEU A 652 -9.74 12.97 -9.24
CA LEU A 652 -10.92 12.68 -8.44
C LEU A 652 -11.79 11.61 -9.15
N PRO A 653 -12.52 10.76 -8.41
CA PRO A 653 -13.40 9.80 -9.02
C PRO A 653 -14.52 10.53 -9.77
N LYS A 654 -14.68 10.22 -11.05
CA LYS A 654 -15.82 10.69 -11.83
C LYS A 654 -16.94 9.67 -11.63
N SER A 655 -18.09 10.13 -11.12
CA SER A 655 -19.30 9.32 -11.09
C SER A 655 -19.67 8.94 -12.53
N SER A 656 -19.55 7.70 -12.88
CA SER A 656 -20.10 7.13 -14.10
C SER A 656 -21.03 5.99 -13.70
N ASN A 657 -22.15 5.86 -14.36
CA ASN A 657 -22.93 4.63 -14.31
C ASN A 657 -22.06 3.55 -14.92
N ASP A 658 -21.39 2.78 -14.08
CA ASP A 658 -20.56 1.66 -14.49
C ASP A 658 -21.41 0.39 -14.38
N ASP A 659 -22.03 -0.01 -15.50
CA ASP A 659 -22.93 -1.16 -15.57
C ASP A 659 -22.26 -2.48 -15.15
N ALA A 660 -20.93 -2.52 -15.19
CA ALA A 660 -20.17 -3.68 -14.73
C ALA A 660 -20.05 -3.73 -13.19
N MET A 661 -20.25 -2.61 -12.49
CA MET A 661 -20.09 -2.52 -11.05
C MET A 661 -21.22 -3.27 -10.33
N PRO A 662 -20.94 -4.21 -9.43
CA PRO A 662 -21.96 -4.83 -8.60
C PRO A 662 -22.66 -3.76 -7.75
N LYS A 663 -23.99 -3.81 -7.70
CA LYS A 663 -24.79 -2.85 -6.93
C LYS A 663 -24.49 -2.98 -5.44
N ASP A 664 -24.38 -4.21 -5.00
CA ASP A 664 -24.10 -4.55 -3.61
C ASP A 664 -23.17 -5.77 -3.51
N LEU A 665 -22.85 -6.15 -2.30
CA LEU A 665 -22.01 -7.31 -2.06
C LEU A 665 -22.73 -8.64 -2.26
N GLN A 666 -24.07 -8.66 -2.24
CA GLN A 666 -24.83 -9.88 -2.53
C GLN A 666 -24.71 -10.24 -4.01
N GLU A 667 -24.79 -9.24 -4.89
CA GLU A 667 -24.54 -9.45 -6.32
C GLU A 667 -23.10 -9.90 -6.59
N LEU A 668 -22.11 -9.29 -5.89
CA LEU A 668 -20.73 -9.75 -5.96
C LEU A 668 -20.60 -11.20 -5.50
N THR A 669 -21.25 -11.57 -4.38
CA THR A 669 -21.28 -12.94 -3.86
C THR A 669 -21.80 -13.94 -4.88
N GLN A 670 -22.92 -13.61 -5.55
CA GLN A 670 -23.48 -14.48 -6.58
C GLN A 670 -22.52 -14.67 -7.75
N ARG A 671 -21.90 -13.60 -8.23
CA ARG A 671 -20.92 -13.63 -9.31
C ARG A 671 -19.68 -14.46 -8.94
N MET A 672 -19.13 -14.25 -7.73
CA MET A 672 -17.96 -14.99 -7.25
C MET A 672 -18.27 -16.49 -7.07
N ARG A 673 -19.43 -16.84 -6.52
CA ARG A 673 -19.87 -18.24 -6.41
C ARG A 673 -19.99 -18.91 -7.77
N ALA A 674 -20.54 -18.22 -8.78
CA ALA A 674 -20.60 -18.75 -10.13
C ALA A 674 -19.19 -19.06 -10.68
N THR A 675 -18.24 -18.15 -10.49
CA THR A 675 -16.84 -18.33 -10.89
C THR A 675 -16.19 -19.49 -10.15
N TYR A 676 -16.42 -19.63 -8.85
CA TYR A 676 -15.88 -20.74 -8.07
C TYR A 676 -16.49 -22.09 -8.48
N ASN A 677 -17.79 -22.18 -8.76
CA ASN A 677 -18.43 -23.38 -9.25
C ASN A 677 -17.88 -23.82 -10.62
N GLU A 678 -17.62 -22.87 -11.52
CA GLU A 678 -16.97 -23.18 -12.81
C GLU A 678 -15.55 -23.73 -12.64
N GLN A 679 -14.86 -23.32 -11.58
CA GLN A 679 -13.49 -23.72 -11.28
C GLN A 679 -13.40 -24.95 -10.35
N ALA A 680 -14.49 -25.36 -9.72
CA ALA A 680 -14.49 -26.39 -8.65
C ALA A 680 -13.84 -27.71 -9.05
N GLY A 681 -13.87 -28.08 -10.37
CA GLY A 681 -13.14 -29.23 -10.88
C GLY A 681 -11.70 -28.97 -11.33
N GLN A 682 -11.28 -27.69 -11.42
CA GLN A 682 -9.99 -27.29 -12.03
C GLN A 682 -8.92 -26.96 -11.00
N TRP A 683 -9.28 -26.42 -9.84
CA TRP A 683 -8.27 -26.03 -8.84
C TRP A 683 -7.60 -27.24 -8.16
N TRP A 684 -8.25 -28.38 -8.09
CA TRP A 684 -7.67 -29.66 -7.67
C TRP A 684 -6.66 -30.20 -8.70
N SER A 685 -6.94 -30.05 -9.99
CA SER A 685 -6.08 -30.58 -11.06
C SER A 685 -4.82 -29.74 -11.29
N THR A 686 -4.84 -28.45 -10.94
CA THR A 686 -3.68 -27.57 -11.09
C THR A 686 -2.68 -27.66 -9.93
N SER A 687 -3.02 -28.33 -8.83
CA SER A 687 -2.07 -28.67 -7.77
C SER A 687 -1.10 -29.81 -8.16
N GLY A 688 -1.27 -30.43 -9.31
CA GLY A 688 -0.44 -31.56 -9.79
C GLY A 688 0.89 -31.19 -10.45
N GLY A 689 1.32 -29.92 -10.46
CA GLY A 689 2.52 -29.48 -11.19
C GLY A 689 3.68 -28.94 -10.36
N GLY A 690 3.63 -28.96 -9.06
CA GLY A 690 4.77 -28.61 -8.20
C GLY A 690 5.17 -29.81 -7.33
N PRO A 691 6.42 -29.90 -6.87
CA PRO A 691 6.71 -30.83 -5.80
C PRO A 691 5.86 -30.39 -4.60
N THR A 692 4.66 -30.94 -4.48
CA THR A 692 4.14 -31.21 -3.17
C THR A 692 5.32 -31.88 -2.47
N LEU A 693 5.64 -31.44 -1.27
CA LEU A 693 6.34 -32.29 -0.33
C LEU A 693 5.36 -33.44 0.00
N ASP A 694 5.02 -34.26 -1.00
CA ASP A 694 4.65 -35.64 -0.80
C ASP A 694 5.93 -36.27 -0.31
N PHE A 695 6.12 -36.19 0.98
CA PHE A 695 6.90 -37.17 1.68
C PHE A 695 6.15 -38.49 1.51
N ASP A 696 6.34 -39.10 0.35
CA ASP A 696 6.12 -40.52 0.17
C ASP A 696 7.42 -41.19 0.66
N PRO A 697 7.44 -41.73 1.89
CA PRO A 697 8.61 -42.39 2.42
C PRO A 697 8.98 -43.66 1.61
N ASP A 698 8.11 -44.13 0.72
CA ASP A 698 8.33 -45.33 -0.09
C ASP A 698 8.92 -45.03 -1.48
N ARG A 699 9.13 -43.76 -1.86
CA ARG A 699 9.90 -43.38 -3.05
C ARG A 699 11.36 -43.08 -2.77
N VAL A 700 12.02 -43.91 -1.97
CA VAL A 700 13.48 -44.05 -2.04
C VAL A 700 13.74 -44.95 -3.24
N THR A 701 13.92 -44.40 -4.41
CA THR A 701 14.52 -45.13 -5.53
C THR A 701 15.89 -45.60 -5.06
N PRO A 702 16.13 -46.92 -5.04
CA PRO A 702 17.45 -47.44 -4.70
C PRO A 702 18.47 -46.84 -5.68
N PRO A 703 19.71 -46.56 -5.25
CA PRO A 703 20.73 -46.04 -6.13
C PRO A 703 20.88 -47.02 -7.30
N ARG A 704 20.76 -46.53 -8.52
CA ARG A 704 21.10 -47.31 -9.71
C ARG A 704 22.55 -47.74 -9.54
N THR A 705 22.72 -49.04 -9.27
CA THR A 705 24.03 -49.69 -9.39
C THR A 705 24.46 -49.53 -10.84
N SER A 706 25.50 -48.79 -11.06
CA SER A 706 26.23 -48.71 -12.31
C SER A 706 26.81 -50.08 -12.63
N SER A 707 26.16 -50.82 -13.52
CA SER A 707 26.76 -52.01 -14.13
C SER A 707 27.38 -51.61 -15.45
N ALA A 708 28.66 -52.01 -15.55
CA ALA A 708 29.43 -52.26 -16.77
C ALA A 708 29.93 -51.02 -17.53
N VAL A 709 31.17 -50.75 -17.24
CA VAL A 709 32.18 -50.25 -18.14
C VAL A 709 32.23 -51.15 -19.41
N ASP A 710 31.94 -50.61 -20.56
CA ASP A 710 32.45 -51.19 -21.82
C ASP A 710 33.47 -50.26 -22.43
N ALA A 711 34.67 -50.81 -22.47
CA ALA A 711 35.84 -50.17 -22.98
C ALA A 711 35.88 -50.35 -24.51
N SER A 712 35.93 -49.26 -25.26
CA SER A 712 36.60 -49.22 -26.55
C SER A 712 37.04 -47.81 -26.91
N VAL A 713 38.34 -47.59 -26.69
CA VAL A 713 39.10 -46.49 -27.24
C VAL A 713 39.44 -46.83 -28.68
N PRO A 714 39.44 -45.89 -29.62
CA PRO A 714 40.63 -45.74 -30.42
C PRO A 714 41.19 -44.28 -30.37
N ALA A 715 42.48 -44.28 -30.21
CA ALA A 715 43.36 -43.12 -30.35
C ALA A 715 43.44 -42.61 -31.80
N GLN A 716 43.50 -41.27 -31.95
CA GLN A 716 44.25 -40.62 -33.02
C GLN A 716 44.62 -39.22 -32.58
N GLU A 717 45.90 -39.00 -32.27
CA GLU A 717 46.90 -38.16 -32.90
C GLU A 717 46.55 -36.66 -33.05
N ALA A 718 47.36 -35.92 -32.33
CA ALA A 718 47.65 -34.51 -32.59
C ALA A 718 48.54 -34.35 -33.88
N PRO A 719 48.63 -33.15 -34.47
CA PRO A 719 49.64 -32.23 -33.97
C PRO A 719 49.09 -30.92 -33.39
#